data_8dcc303b3ed6024cdd93112e79983ad1
#
_entry.id   8dcc303b3ed6024cdd93112e79983ad1
#
_cell.length_a   1.000
_cell.length_b   1.000
_cell.length_c   1.000
_cell.angle_alpha   90.00
_cell.angle_beta   90.00
_cell.angle_gamma   90.00
#
_symmetry.space_group_name_H-M   'P 1'
#
loop_
_entity.id
_entity.type
_entity.pdbx_description
1 polymer ?
#
loop_
_entity_poly.entity_id
_entity_poly.type
_entity_poly.pdbx_seq_one_letter_code
_entity_poly.pdbx_strand_id
1 'polypeptide(L)'
;MSLLIVESPVKARKIQKFLTGQDIQVLSSFGHINNLDTKQLDDMISNNFNPIYVNSKDKSKVIKELKQAGKGKEIILAADDDREGDAIAWHCGNLFKTDYSQNNRITFNEVSKKAIEKAIKEKHKLNMNSVHSQRCRQLLDLMIGYKLSPLLWKHIQTSQKGLSAGRVQSTLLRMLQDHENTIKNYEPDSTYDFTGKLHDVNDKERLIEATFEILDDYYESIDTFNCKEILNLLKDNRRFQVIERKETKEKRSPPQPFITSTLQQTAQNELGFSIKMTMDIAQKLFDNGKITYMRTDSTYINPEFKETLKNYIIGTFGKDKSGKNYYREQKQKKVKGSQNAHECIRPTDINHLLSEGYKGCDKKLYNLIVKRTVTSHMKHAVYDVCKIKLTNEETHHIGYFIGTTKYLSFEGFLKYTGKEIEKKTSFDDIDYCLLIEYEIKETESNPPQYYNESMIVKKLESSGVGRPSTYASIVNTLYNRNYTVTKDVDGKDKQEPYHKLHESNKITQGVHQTKTTKQKKRILLTDLGETVLKYLLQHFSSMICIDFTAQVESDLDLISSGETEFHTIIKKVYDVFWPVIQKQMKTKRTSKDAIYIGDTEVKNGKYGYYIHIKDKNYGLTNYMKATKKKLDELTEEDIQQLIQYPKCVGKHKGKDILLLMGMYGIYMKYNDKNYRIDKLRNHSLESLITLI
;
A
#
# COMPACT_ATOMS: atom_id res chain seq x y z
N MET A 1 -8.10 -12.58 -45.36
CA MET A 1 -8.27 -13.25 -44.03
C MET A 1 -7.13 -12.83 -43.09
N SER A 2 -7.45 -12.30 -41.90
CA SER A 2 -6.47 -11.81 -40.94
C SER A 2 -6.56 -12.59 -39.62
N LEU A 3 -5.45 -12.70 -38.89
CA LEU A 3 -5.41 -13.20 -37.49
C LEU A 3 -5.15 -12.04 -36.56
N LEU A 4 -6.09 -11.75 -35.68
CA LEU A 4 -5.96 -10.76 -34.61
C LEU A 4 -5.58 -11.46 -33.31
N ILE A 5 -4.47 -11.05 -32.69
CA ILE A 5 -3.90 -11.68 -31.48
C ILE A 5 -4.03 -10.73 -30.31
N VAL A 6 -4.76 -11.14 -29.26
CA VAL A 6 -4.93 -10.43 -27.98
C VAL A 6 -4.27 -11.20 -26.83
N GLU A 7 -4.18 -10.61 -25.65
CA GLU A 7 -3.57 -11.26 -24.48
C GLU A 7 -4.51 -12.25 -23.78
N SER A 8 -5.80 -11.89 -23.66
CA SER A 8 -6.77 -12.59 -22.82
C SER A 8 -7.77 -13.37 -23.64
N PRO A 9 -8.09 -14.63 -23.27
CA PRO A 9 -9.13 -15.42 -23.95
C PRO A 9 -10.53 -14.83 -23.79
N VAL A 10 -10.78 -14.04 -22.73
CA VAL A 10 -12.04 -13.33 -22.53
C VAL A 10 -12.19 -12.23 -23.57
N LYS A 11 -11.13 -11.42 -23.78
CA LYS A 11 -11.09 -10.40 -24.86
C LYS A 11 -11.26 -11.04 -26.23
N ALA A 12 -10.52 -12.13 -26.50
CA ALA A 12 -10.63 -12.82 -27.79
C ALA A 12 -12.06 -13.21 -28.13
N ARG A 13 -12.76 -13.87 -27.22
CA ARG A 13 -14.15 -14.26 -27.41
C ARG A 13 -15.09 -13.07 -27.63
N LYS A 14 -14.88 -12.00 -26.88
CA LYS A 14 -15.69 -10.79 -26.97
C LYS A 14 -15.48 -10.04 -28.28
N ILE A 15 -14.21 -9.83 -28.64
CA ILE A 15 -13.85 -9.14 -29.91
C ILE A 15 -14.28 -9.97 -31.10
N GLN A 16 -14.16 -11.31 -31.07
CA GLN A 16 -14.65 -12.16 -32.13
C GLN A 16 -16.16 -11.96 -32.38
N LYS A 17 -16.96 -11.80 -31.32
CA LYS A 17 -18.39 -11.49 -31.45
C LYS A 17 -18.66 -10.14 -32.13
N PHE A 18 -17.84 -9.14 -31.87
CA PHE A 18 -17.94 -7.82 -32.50
C PHE A 18 -17.62 -7.85 -34.00
N LEU A 19 -16.70 -8.76 -34.38
CA LEU A 19 -16.20 -8.90 -35.74
C LEU A 19 -16.89 -10.03 -36.53
N THR A 20 -18.06 -10.50 -36.05
CA THR A 20 -18.86 -11.50 -36.76
C THR A 20 -19.21 -10.98 -38.16
N GLY A 21 -18.93 -11.79 -39.21
CA GLY A 21 -19.13 -11.40 -40.59
C GLY A 21 -17.93 -10.70 -41.26
N GLN A 22 -16.89 -10.41 -40.52
CA GLN A 22 -15.60 -9.92 -41.06
C GLN A 22 -14.63 -11.11 -41.22
N ASP A 23 -13.74 -11.02 -42.19
CA ASP A 23 -12.74 -12.07 -42.46
C ASP A 23 -11.52 -11.98 -41.48
N ILE A 24 -11.84 -11.91 -40.18
CA ILE A 24 -10.89 -11.78 -39.09
C ILE A 24 -11.12 -12.86 -38.04
N GLN A 25 -10.12 -13.70 -37.81
CA GLN A 25 -10.09 -14.66 -36.72
C GLN A 25 -9.40 -14.02 -35.51
N VAL A 26 -9.95 -14.17 -34.28
CA VAL A 26 -9.37 -13.61 -33.05
C VAL A 26 -8.91 -14.74 -32.14
N LEU A 27 -7.62 -14.73 -31.75
CA LEU A 27 -7.05 -15.69 -30.81
C LEU A 27 -6.32 -14.97 -29.67
N SER A 28 -6.05 -15.70 -28.60
CA SER A 28 -5.33 -15.20 -27.44
C SER A 28 -3.94 -15.82 -27.30
N SER A 29 -2.95 -15.02 -26.90
CA SER A 29 -1.61 -15.50 -26.50
C SER A 29 -1.57 -16.00 -25.04
N PHE A 30 -2.61 -15.71 -24.25
CA PHE A 30 -2.60 -15.95 -22.80
C PHE A 30 -1.44 -15.25 -22.07
N GLY A 31 -1.10 -14.03 -22.49
CA GLY A 31 0.04 -13.25 -22.00
C GLY A 31 1.33 -13.55 -22.75
N HIS A 32 2.48 -13.42 -22.07
CA HIS A 32 3.77 -13.73 -22.69
C HIS A 32 3.90 -15.19 -23.09
N ILE A 33 4.40 -15.40 -24.31
CA ILE A 33 4.69 -16.73 -24.87
C ILE A 33 6.18 -17.09 -24.77
N ASN A 34 7.04 -16.12 -24.51
CA ASN A 34 8.47 -16.27 -24.35
C ASN A 34 8.93 -15.72 -23.00
N ASN A 35 9.99 -16.31 -22.44
CA ASN A 35 10.71 -15.85 -21.27
C ASN A 35 12.19 -15.67 -21.58
N LEU A 36 12.92 -14.83 -20.81
CA LEU A 36 14.36 -14.77 -20.86
C LEU A 36 14.96 -16.14 -20.47
N ASP A 37 15.97 -16.59 -21.19
CA ASP A 37 16.71 -17.81 -20.85
C ASP A 37 17.67 -17.55 -19.68
N THR A 38 17.21 -17.87 -18.46
CA THR A 38 18.01 -17.64 -17.26
C THR A 38 19.33 -18.40 -17.23
N LYS A 39 19.47 -19.46 -18.03
CA LYS A 39 20.70 -20.26 -18.11
C LYS A 39 21.78 -19.55 -18.90
N GLN A 40 21.39 -18.68 -19.83
CA GLN A 40 22.28 -17.92 -20.69
C GLN A 40 22.46 -16.46 -20.26
N LEU A 41 22.25 -16.17 -18.96
CA LEU A 41 22.38 -14.81 -18.45
C LEU A 41 23.79 -14.24 -18.63
N ASP A 42 24.82 -15.05 -18.41
CA ASP A 42 26.20 -14.60 -18.56
C ASP A 42 26.57 -14.39 -20.06
N ASP A 43 25.96 -15.17 -20.95
CA ASP A 43 26.09 -14.97 -22.42
C ASP A 43 25.40 -13.68 -22.87
N MET A 44 24.22 -13.36 -22.29
CA MET A 44 23.54 -12.08 -22.57
C MET A 44 24.40 -10.90 -22.13
N ILE A 45 25.04 -10.98 -20.95
CA ILE A 45 25.91 -9.93 -20.42
C ILE A 45 27.14 -9.76 -21.31
N SER A 46 27.82 -10.84 -21.70
CA SER A 46 29.02 -10.80 -22.53
C SER A 46 28.74 -10.38 -23.99
N ASN A 47 27.52 -10.66 -24.49
CA ASN A 47 27.05 -10.24 -25.82
C ASN A 47 26.30 -8.88 -25.75
N ASN A 48 26.95 -7.89 -25.14
CA ASN A 48 26.45 -6.52 -25.07
C ASN A 48 24.99 -6.42 -24.55
N PHE A 49 24.65 -7.23 -23.57
CA PHE A 49 23.32 -7.26 -22.94
C PHE A 49 22.16 -7.57 -23.91
N ASN A 50 22.40 -8.35 -24.95
CA ASN A 50 21.34 -8.76 -25.85
C ASN A 50 20.49 -9.86 -25.23
N PRO A 51 19.17 -9.62 -25.00
CA PRO A 51 18.30 -10.60 -24.36
C PRO A 51 18.08 -11.84 -25.23
N ILE A 52 18.27 -13.01 -24.66
CA ILE A 52 18.01 -14.31 -25.29
C ILE A 52 16.72 -14.86 -24.77
N TYR A 53 15.76 -15.16 -25.64
CA TYR A 53 14.44 -15.63 -25.29
C TYR A 53 14.21 -17.09 -25.64
N VAL A 54 13.49 -17.80 -24.79
CA VAL A 54 13.03 -19.18 -25.03
C VAL A 54 11.51 -19.24 -24.91
N ASN A 55 10.91 -20.13 -25.68
CA ASN A 55 9.47 -20.37 -25.60
C ASN A 55 9.09 -20.90 -24.21
N SER A 56 8.06 -20.33 -23.62
CA SER A 56 7.50 -20.81 -22.35
C SER A 56 6.94 -22.22 -22.54
N LYS A 57 7.38 -23.19 -21.72
CA LYS A 57 6.99 -24.60 -21.86
C LYS A 57 5.49 -24.80 -21.72
N ASP A 58 4.84 -24.09 -20.81
CA ASP A 58 3.38 -24.08 -20.57
C ASP A 58 2.58 -23.48 -21.73
N LYS A 59 3.22 -22.71 -22.63
CA LYS A 59 2.60 -22.08 -23.81
C LYS A 59 2.75 -22.85 -25.12
N SER A 60 3.36 -24.02 -25.10
CA SER A 60 3.66 -24.80 -26.30
C SER A 60 2.43 -25.08 -27.18
N LYS A 61 1.27 -25.38 -26.54
CA LYS A 61 -0.01 -25.59 -27.24
C LYS A 61 -0.49 -24.31 -27.90
N VAL A 62 -0.48 -23.19 -27.18
CA VAL A 62 -0.89 -21.87 -27.66
C VAL A 62 -0.04 -21.42 -28.84
N ILE A 63 1.30 -21.58 -28.73
CA ILE A 63 2.23 -21.25 -29.81
C ILE A 63 1.93 -22.07 -31.08
N LYS A 64 1.64 -23.37 -30.93
CA LYS A 64 1.29 -24.26 -32.06
C LYS A 64 -0.02 -23.80 -32.72
N GLU A 65 -1.04 -23.50 -31.93
CA GLU A 65 -2.34 -23.02 -32.38
C GLU A 65 -2.23 -21.69 -33.13
N LEU A 66 -1.50 -20.71 -32.56
CA LEU A 66 -1.24 -19.41 -33.19
C LEU A 66 -0.53 -19.59 -34.54
N LYS A 67 0.56 -20.38 -34.61
CA LYS A 67 1.28 -20.64 -35.83
C LYS A 67 0.41 -21.28 -36.91
N GLN A 68 -0.44 -22.23 -36.55
CA GLN A 68 -1.34 -22.89 -37.49
C GLN A 68 -2.40 -21.91 -38.00
N ALA A 69 -3.00 -21.12 -37.10
CA ALA A 69 -4.05 -20.18 -37.45
C ALA A 69 -3.56 -18.99 -38.29
N GLY A 70 -2.32 -18.55 -38.08
CA GLY A 70 -1.74 -17.39 -38.79
C GLY A 70 -1.03 -17.72 -40.12
N LYS A 71 -0.97 -19.01 -40.51
CA LYS A 71 -0.28 -19.39 -41.75
C LYS A 71 -0.97 -18.75 -42.95
N GLY A 72 -0.24 -17.92 -43.71
CA GLY A 72 -0.72 -17.24 -44.91
C GLY A 72 -1.72 -16.12 -44.66
N LYS A 73 -1.84 -15.63 -43.40
CA LYS A 73 -2.77 -14.56 -43.03
C LYS A 73 -1.99 -13.28 -42.66
N GLU A 74 -2.67 -12.16 -42.79
CA GLU A 74 -2.22 -10.91 -42.18
C GLU A 74 -2.29 -11.03 -40.64
N ILE A 75 -1.22 -10.65 -39.95
CA ILE A 75 -1.15 -10.68 -38.48
C ILE A 75 -1.44 -9.29 -37.93
N ILE A 76 -2.45 -9.19 -37.07
CA ILE A 76 -2.84 -7.96 -36.36
C ILE A 76 -2.53 -8.17 -34.87
N LEU A 77 -1.65 -7.36 -34.32
CA LEU A 77 -1.21 -7.42 -32.93
C LEU A 77 -2.08 -6.48 -32.08
N ALA A 78 -2.84 -7.03 -31.16
CA ALA A 78 -3.88 -6.33 -30.41
C ALA A 78 -3.76 -6.50 -28.88
N ALA A 79 -2.52 -6.61 -28.39
CA ALA A 79 -2.23 -6.62 -26.96
C ALA A 79 -2.57 -5.26 -26.30
N ASP A 80 -2.60 -5.20 -24.97
CA ASP A 80 -2.95 -4.00 -24.22
C ASP A 80 -2.04 -2.80 -24.56
N ASP A 81 -2.55 -1.60 -24.29
CA ASP A 81 -1.84 -0.35 -24.61
C ASP A 81 -0.88 0.03 -23.47
N ASP A 82 0.10 -0.84 -23.21
CA ASP A 82 1.20 -0.56 -22.28
C ASP A 82 2.50 -1.23 -22.77
N ARG A 83 3.63 -0.97 -22.10
CA ARG A 83 4.94 -1.56 -22.46
C ARG A 83 4.93 -3.08 -22.42
N GLU A 84 4.17 -3.66 -21.49
CA GLU A 84 4.02 -5.11 -21.37
C GLU A 84 3.29 -5.68 -22.59
N GLY A 85 2.18 -5.02 -22.99
CA GLY A 85 1.42 -5.38 -24.18
C GLY A 85 2.24 -5.24 -25.48
N ASP A 86 3.06 -4.20 -25.61
CA ASP A 86 3.93 -4.06 -26.77
C ASP A 86 5.00 -5.17 -26.83
N ALA A 87 5.55 -5.59 -25.68
CA ALA A 87 6.46 -6.73 -25.63
C ALA A 87 5.76 -8.06 -25.96
N ILE A 88 4.53 -8.27 -25.48
CA ILE A 88 3.71 -9.44 -25.85
C ILE A 88 3.41 -9.43 -27.36
N ALA A 89 3.03 -8.28 -27.91
CA ALA A 89 2.81 -8.11 -29.34
C ALA A 89 4.06 -8.45 -30.16
N TRP A 90 5.22 -7.95 -29.74
CA TRP A 90 6.51 -8.26 -30.37
C TRP A 90 6.84 -9.76 -30.32
N HIS A 91 6.65 -10.42 -29.16
CA HIS A 91 6.86 -11.86 -29.06
C HIS A 91 5.92 -12.65 -29.99
N CYS A 92 4.65 -12.25 -30.07
CA CYS A 92 3.67 -12.88 -30.97
C CYS A 92 4.04 -12.65 -32.44
N GLY A 93 4.44 -11.43 -32.80
CA GLY A 93 4.84 -11.11 -34.17
C GLY A 93 6.07 -11.89 -34.64
N ASN A 94 7.04 -12.13 -33.75
CA ASN A 94 8.22 -12.92 -34.04
C ASN A 94 7.89 -14.38 -34.43
N LEU A 95 6.76 -14.94 -34.02
CA LEU A 95 6.32 -16.28 -34.46
C LEU A 95 6.08 -16.34 -35.98
N PHE A 96 5.75 -15.20 -36.59
CA PHE A 96 5.37 -15.06 -37.99
C PHE A 96 6.40 -14.27 -38.79
N LYS A 97 7.53 -13.89 -38.20
CA LYS A 97 8.54 -13.02 -38.81
C LYS A 97 7.92 -11.71 -39.31
N THR A 98 7.04 -11.13 -38.51
CA THR A 98 6.30 -9.92 -38.86
C THR A 98 7.25 -8.75 -39.11
N ASP A 99 7.02 -8.00 -40.20
CA ASP A 99 7.71 -6.75 -40.49
C ASP A 99 7.13 -5.61 -39.68
N TYR A 100 7.85 -5.16 -38.64
CA TYR A 100 7.43 -4.09 -37.76
C TYR A 100 7.53 -2.69 -38.37
N SER A 101 8.02 -2.55 -39.60
CA SER A 101 7.91 -1.30 -40.34
C SER A 101 6.51 -1.05 -40.89
N GLN A 102 5.67 -2.09 -40.92
CA GLN A 102 4.30 -2.05 -41.38
C GLN A 102 3.30 -1.76 -40.22
N ASN A 103 2.12 -1.29 -40.58
CA ASN A 103 1.03 -1.02 -39.64
C ASN A 103 0.30 -2.32 -39.27
N ASN A 104 0.82 -3.04 -38.30
CA ASN A 104 0.30 -4.33 -37.84
C ASN A 104 -0.14 -4.33 -36.36
N ARG A 105 -0.06 -3.19 -35.67
CA ARG A 105 -0.48 -2.98 -34.27
C ARG A 105 -1.77 -2.22 -34.20
N ILE A 106 -2.66 -2.63 -33.32
CA ILE A 106 -3.83 -1.85 -32.90
C ILE A 106 -3.83 -1.70 -31.36
N THR A 107 -4.23 -0.55 -30.88
CA THR A 107 -4.44 -0.27 -29.46
C THR A 107 -5.84 0.26 -29.24
N PHE A 108 -6.38 -0.03 -28.07
CA PHE A 108 -7.72 0.42 -27.66
C PHE A 108 -7.80 0.59 -26.14
N ASN A 109 -8.40 1.68 -25.71
CA ASN A 109 -8.59 1.97 -24.28
C ASN A 109 -9.81 1.29 -23.67
N GLU A 110 -10.71 0.71 -24.50
CA GLU A 110 -11.91 -0.02 -24.05
C GLU A 110 -12.26 -1.14 -25.02
N VAL A 111 -12.86 -2.22 -24.49
CA VAL A 111 -13.32 -3.36 -25.30
C VAL A 111 -14.79 -3.14 -25.70
N SER A 112 -15.01 -2.19 -26.60
CA SER A 112 -16.32 -1.91 -27.23
C SER A 112 -16.25 -2.14 -28.74
N LYS A 113 -17.42 -2.43 -29.38
CA LYS A 113 -17.47 -2.65 -30.84
C LYS A 113 -16.91 -1.46 -31.59
N LYS A 114 -17.31 -0.24 -31.21
CA LYS A 114 -16.89 1.02 -31.84
C LYS A 114 -15.38 1.23 -31.72
N ALA A 115 -14.81 0.99 -30.51
CA ALA A 115 -13.37 1.17 -30.27
C ALA A 115 -12.54 0.15 -31.09
N ILE A 116 -12.97 -1.09 -31.16
CA ILE A 116 -12.28 -2.16 -31.92
C ILE A 116 -12.35 -1.87 -33.42
N GLU A 117 -13.50 -1.54 -33.97
CA GLU A 117 -13.67 -1.22 -35.41
C GLU A 117 -12.83 0.04 -35.79
N LYS A 118 -12.78 1.03 -34.91
CA LYS A 118 -11.92 2.20 -35.07
C LYS A 118 -10.45 1.81 -35.07
N ALA A 119 -10.00 1.04 -34.10
CA ALA A 119 -8.61 0.60 -33.97
C ALA A 119 -8.15 -0.22 -35.20
N ILE A 120 -9.01 -1.08 -35.75
CA ILE A 120 -8.72 -1.85 -36.96
C ILE A 120 -8.51 -0.94 -38.19
N LYS A 121 -9.25 0.16 -38.28
CA LYS A 121 -9.09 1.16 -39.36
C LYS A 121 -7.82 2.02 -39.16
N GLU A 122 -7.44 2.25 -37.92
CA GLU A 122 -6.32 3.12 -37.52
C GLU A 122 -5.09 2.29 -37.09
N LYS A 123 -4.78 1.18 -37.81
CA LYS A 123 -3.59 0.38 -37.54
C LYS A 123 -2.32 1.25 -37.60
N HIS A 124 -1.42 0.98 -36.69
CA HIS A 124 -0.14 1.69 -36.60
C HIS A 124 1.04 0.72 -36.47
N LYS A 125 2.26 1.24 -36.52
CA LYS A 125 3.47 0.45 -36.28
C LYS A 125 3.60 0.08 -34.82
N LEU A 126 4.18 -1.09 -34.55
CA LEU A 126 4.59 -1.44 -33.17
C LEU A 126 5.63 -0.45 -32.67
N ASN A 127 5.43 0.07 -31.46
CA ASN A 127 6.40 0.98 -30.83
C ASN A 127 7.61 0.18 -30.32
N MET A 128 8.67 0.10 -31.15
CA MET A 128 9.89 -0.63 -30.78
C MET A 128 10.64 -0.02 -29.60
N ASN A 129 10.53 1.28 -29.34
CA ASN A 129 11.12 1.92 -28.15
C ASN A 129 10.44 1.42 -26.88
N SER A 130 9.12 1.28 -26.90
CA SER A 130 8.33 0.70 -25.80
C SER A 130 8.75 -0.77 -25.55
N VAL A 131 8.92 -1.56 -26.61
CA VAL A 131 9.45 -2.93 -26.55
C VAL A 131 10.87 -2.96 -25.96
N HIS A 132 11.75 -2.06 -26.39
CA HIS A 132 13.13 -1.96 -25.87
C HIS A 132 13.14 -1.58 -24.38
N SER A 133 12.27 -0.67 -23.95
CA SER A 133 12.11 -0.30 -22.54
C SER A 133 11.70 -1.51 -21.69
N GLN A 134 10.73 -2.31 -22.14
CA GLN A 134 10.31 -3.53 -21.43
C GLN A 134 11.38 -4.61 -21.41
N ARG A 135 12.08 -4.82 -22.52
CA ARG A 135 13.23 -5.74 -22.60
C ARG A 135 14.36 -5.32 -21.65
N CYS A 136 14.67 -4.03 -21.59
CA CYS A 136 15.64 -3.44 -20.66
C CYS A 136 15.25 -3.75 -19.22
N ARG A 137 14.02 -3.44 -18.84
CA ARG A 137 13.48 -3.71 -17.51
C ARG A 137 13.56 -5.19 -17.15
N GLN A 138 13.11 -6.07 -18.05
CA GLN A 138 13.13 -7.52 -17.83
C GLN A 138 14.56 -8.03 -17.57
N LEU A 139 15.52 -7.60 -18.37
CA LEU A 139 16.92 -8.03 -18.23
C LEU A 139 17.56 -7.44 -16.96
N LEU A 140 17.29 -6.16 -16.63
CA LEU A 140 17.78 -5.54 -15.39
C LEU A 140 17.26 -6.26 -14.15
N ASP A 141 15.95 -6.49 -14.08
CA ASP A 141 15.33 -7.13 -12.93
C ASP A 141 15.78 -8.60 -12.81
N LEU A 142 15.96 -9.31 -13.94
CA LEU A 142 16.53 -10.65 -13.95
C LEU A 142 17.97 -10.64 -13.45
N MET A 143 18.82 -9.77 -14.01
CA MET A 143 20.25 -9.69 -13.69
C MET A 143 20.47 -9.37 -12.20
N ILE A 144 19.78 -8.36 -11.68
CA ILE A 144 19.86 -7.99 -10.27
C ILE A 144 19.35 -9.13 -9.39
N GLY A 145 18.14 -9.63 -9.66
CA GLY A 145 17.52 -10.67 -8.85
C GLY A 145 18.30 -11.98 -8.85
N TYR A 146 18.81 -12.41 -10.00
CA TYR A 146 19.51 -13.66 -10.18
C TYR A 146 20.93 -13.66 -9.58
N LYS A 147 21.59 -12.50 -9.57
CA LYS A 147 22.93 -12.36 -8.97
C LYS A 147 22.85 -12.03 -7.47
N LEU A 148 21.80 -11.32 -7.01
CA LEU A 148 21.66 -10.91 -5.61
C LEU A 148 21.04 -12.00 -4.73
N SER A 149 20.02 -12.71 -5.22
CA SER A 149 19.32 -13.73 -4.42
C SER A 149 20.22 -14.87 -3.93
N PRO A 150 21.19 -15.41 -4.71
CA PRO A 150 22.13 -16.41 -4.21
C PRO A 150 23.01 -15.93 -3.06
N LEU A 151 23.31 -14.63 -2.99
CA LEU A 151 24.07 -14.06 -1.87
C LEU A 151 23.24 -14.12 -0.58
N LEU A 152 21.92 -13.88 -0.66
CA LEU A 152 21.05 -14.08 0.49
C LEU A 152 21.08 -15.54 0.97
N TRP A 153 21.03 -16.51 0.06
CA TRP A 153 21.10 -17.94 0.41
C TRP A 153 22.44 -18.33 1.04
N LYS A 154 23.49 -17.64 0.61
CA LYS A 154 24.85 -17.89 1.12
C LYS A 154 25.06 -17.31 2.52
N HIS A 155 24.50 -16.13 2.80
CA HIS A 155 24.83 -15.36 3.99
C HIS A 155 23.71 -15.32 5.04
N ILE A 156 22.44 -15.57 4.65
CA ILE A 156 21.31 -15.56 5.58
C ILE A 156 20.91 -17.00 5.91
N GLN A 157 20.93 -17.33 7.19
CA GLN A 157 20.49 -18.62 7.68
C GLN A 157 19.02 -18.56 8.10
N THR A 158 18.18 -19.29 7.40
CA THR A 158 16.75 -19.40 7.69
C THR A 158 16.23 -20.76 7.23
N SER A 159 15.17 -21.24 7.88
CA SER A 159 14.43 -22.41 7.42
C SER A 159 13.61 -22.16 6.15
N GLN A 160 13.35 -20.87 5.84
CA GLN A 160 12.61 -20.49 4.66
C GLN A 160 13.48 -20.63 3.41
N LYS A 161 12.98 -21.40 2.44
CA LYS A 161 13.63 -21.54 1.13
C LYS A 161 13.22 -20.42 0.19
N GLY A 162 14.11 -20.08 -0.78
CA GLY A 162 13.78 -19.20 -1.88
C GLY A 162 13.75 -17.72 -1.50
N LEU A 163 14.68 -17.28 -0.63
CA LEU A 163 14.92 -15.85 -0.42
C LEU A 163 15.20 -15.19 -1.76
N SER A 164 14.67 -14.01 -1.95
CA SER A 164 14.92 -13.21 -3.16
C SER A 164 15.09 -11.74 -2.83
N ALA A 165 15.92 -11.10 -3.58
CA ALA A 165 16.04 -9.65 -3.60
C ALA A 165 15.88 -9.15 -5.04
N GLY A 166 15.33 -7.97 -5.18
CA GLY A 166 15.16 -7.29 -6.45
C GLY A 166 15.11 -5.80 -6.20
N ARG A 167 15.47 -5.02 -7.20
CA ARG A 167 15.59 -3.57 -7.10
C ARG A 167 14.40 -2.91 -6.39
N VAL A 168 13.21 -3.05 -6.93
CA VAL A 168 12.01 -2.34 -6.44
C VAL A 168 11.48 -2.93 -5.13
N GLN A 169 11.47 -4.27 -5.00
CA GLN A 169 10.99 -4.92 -3.77
C GLN A 169 11.86 -4.60 -2.56
N SER A 170 13.19 -4.55 -2.74
CA SER A 170 14.11 -4.25 -1.63
C SER A 170 14.06 -2.77 -1.25
N THR A 171 13.84 -1.87 -2.22
CA THR A 171 13.59 -0.46 -1.93
C THR A 171 12.32 -0.26 -1.12
N LEU A 172 11.22 -0.95 -1.45
CA LEU A 172 9.99 -0.88 -0.64
C LEU A 172 10.24 -1.42 0.78
N LEU A 173 10.98 -2.51 0.91
CA LEU A 173 11.31 -3.07 2.23
C LEU A 173 12.08 -2.06 3.09
N ARG A 174 13.04 -1.34 2.49
CA ARG A 174 13.75 -0.22 3.14
C ARG A 174 12.82 0.91 3.53
N MET A 175 11.93 1.35 2.62
CA MET A 175 10.96 2.42 2.92
C MET A 175 10.07 2.08 4.12
N LEU A 176 9.68 0.82 4.26
CA LEU A 176 8.90 0.34 5.41
C LEU A 176 9.71 0.43 6.70
N GLN A 177 10.97 -0.03 6.70
CA GLN A 177 11.84 0.04 7.89
C GLN A 177 12.14 1.48 8.30
N ASP A 178 12.50 2.34 7.34
CA ASP A 178 12.79 3.75 7.61
C ASP A 178 11.57 4.44 8.27
N HIS A 179 10.37 4.11 7.80
CA HIS A 179 9.14 4.63 8.37
C HIS A 179 8.84 4.05 9.77
N GLU A 180 9.05 2.74 9.98
CA GLU A 180 8.92 2.14 11.32
C GLU A 180 9.92 2.76 12.30
N ASN A 181 11.14 3.05 11.86
CA ASN A 181 12.13 3.75 12.68
C ASN A 181 11.69 5.18 13.03
N THR A 182 11.08 5.90 12.08
CA THR A 182 10.49 7.22 12.34
C THR A 182 9.40 7.14 13.42
N ILE A 183 8.56 6.10 13.39
CA ILE A 183 7.51 5.89 14.40
C ILE A 183 8.11 5.52 15.76
N LYS A 184 9.14 4.66 15.78
CA LYS A 184 9.79 4.21 17.02
C LYS A 184 10.53 5.33 17.73
N ASN A 185 11.15 6.23 16.96
CA ASN A 185 11.97 7.35 17.46
C ASN A 185 11.18 8.66 17.54
N TYR A 186 9.85 8.60 17.41
CA TYR A 186 9.01 9.77 17.48
C TYR A 186 8.92 10.29 18.89
N GLU A 187 9.29 11.54 19.08
CA GLU A 187 9.14 12.29 20.32
C GLU A 187 7.88 13.18 20.17
N PRO A 188 6.87 13.02 21.03
CA PRO A 188 5.66 13.82 20.93
C PRO A 188 5.90 15.25 21.39
N ASP A 189 5.37 16.22 20.66
CA ASP A 189 5.29 17.61 21.08
C ASP A 189 4.01 17.82 21.91
N SER A 190 4.13 18.47 23.07
CA SER A 190 2.98 18.88 23.88
C SER A 190 2.42 20.21 23.37
N THR A 191 1.10 20.28 23.25
CA THR A 191 0.36 21.47 22.91
C THR A 191 -0.86 21.60 23.83
N TYR A 192 -1.45 22.81 23.88
CA TYR A 192 -2.64 23.05 24.67
C TYR A 192 -3.84 23.34 23.78
N ASP A 193 -4.96 22.65 24.05
CA ASP A 193 -6.26 22.94 23.48
C ASP A 193 -7.07 23.79 24.44
N PHE A 194 -7.56 24.93 23.98
CA PHE A 194 -8.33 25.91 24.75
C PHE A 194 -9.75 25.93 24.23
N THR A 195 -10.68 25.29 24.94
CA THR A 195 -12.07 25.15 24.48
C THR A 195 -13.07 25.76 25.46
N GLY A 196 -14.00 26.54 24.96
CA GLY A 196 -15.09 27.16 25.73
C GLY A 196 -16.44 26.75 25.18
N LYS A 197 -17.41 26.55 26.09
CA LYS A 197 -18.82 26.46 25.78
C LYS A 197 -19.50 27.74 26.23
N LEU A 198 -20.15 28.42 25.32
CA LEU A 198 -20.87 29.62 25.54
C LEU A 198 -22.33 29.44 25.13
N HIS A 199 -23.22 30.27 25.62
CA HIS A 199 -24.57 30.43 25.06
C HIS A 199 -24.86 31.91 24.77
N ASP A 200 -25.79 32.16 23.87
CA ASP A 200 -26.32 33.47 23.63
C ASP A 200 -27.02 33.98 24.92
N VAL A 201 -26.77 35.21 25.31
CA VAL A 201 -27.40 35.82 26.50
C VAL A 201 -28.93 35.87 26.36
N ASN A 202 -29.44 36.02 25.14
CA ASN A 202 -30.87 36.10 24.84
C ASN A 202 -31.52 34.72 24.61
N ASP A 203 -30.71 33.68 24.32
CA ASP A 203 -31.19 32.33 24.06
C ASP A 203 -30.24 31.29 24.67
N LYS A 204 -30.57 30.78 25.86
CA LYS A 204 -29.74 29.79 26.56
C LYS A 204 -29.64 28.44 25.88
N GLU A 205 -30.57 28.06 24.99
CA GLU A 205 -30.54 26.83 24.26
C GLU A 205 -29.57 26.90 23.08
N ARG A 206 -29.17 28.12 22.67
CA ARG A 206 -28.22 28.37 21.58
C ARG A 206 -26.79 28.27 22.07
N LEU A 207 -26.28 27.03 22.10
CA LEU A 207 -24.93 26.71 22.53
C LEU A 207 -23.92 27.01 21.41
N ILE A 208 -22.77 27.57 21.81
CA ILE A 208 -21.63 27.89 20.92
C ILE A 208 -20.39 27.23 21.50
N GLU A 209 -19.82 26.29 20.74
CA GLU A 209 -18.47 25.78 21.02
C GLU A 209 -17.47 26.74 20.39
N ALA A 210 -16.55 27.24 21.19
CA ALA A 210 -15.55 28.20 20.75
C ALA A 210 -14.15 27.80 21.22
N THR A 211 -13.16 28.08 20.38
CA THR A 211 -11.74 27.94 20.76
C THR A 211 -11.25 29.29 21.26
N PHE A 212 -10.50 29.32 22.35
CA PHE A 212 -9.85 30.52 22.81
C PHE A 212 -8.48 30.63 22.15
N GLU A 213 -8.30 31.62 21.29
CA GLU A 213 -7.01 31.91 20.67
C GLU A 213 -6.26 32.90 21.56
N ILE A 214 -5.09 32.45 22.04
CA ILE A 214 -4.18 33.25 22.86
C ILE A 214 -3.31 34.08 21.92
N LEU A 215 -3.01 35.31 22.33
CA LEU A 215 -2.11 36.19 21.56
C LEU A 215 -0.66 35.67 21.63
N ASP A 216 0.08 35.80 20.52
CA ASP A 216 1.44 35.24 20.39
C ASP A 216 2.37 35.68 21.53
N ASP A 217 2.30 36.95 21.94
CA ASP A 217 3.12 37.52 23.01
C ASP A 217 2.85 36.87 24.39
N TYR A 218 1.70 36.21 24.53
CA TYR A 218 1.28 35.55 25.78
C TYR A 218 1.55 34.05 25.75
N TYR A 219 1.55 33.44 24.58
CA TYR A 219 1.67 31.98 24.42
C TYR A 219 3.01 31.40 24.87
N GLU A 220 4.14 32.10 24.63
CA GLU A 220 5.48 31.65 25.00
C GLU A 220 5.69 31.53 26.53
N SER A 221 4.80 32.13 27.34
CA SER A 221 4.86 32.13 28.80
C SER A 221 3.89 31.14 29.47
N ILE A 222 3.10 30.38 28.69
CA ILE A 222 2.08 29.49 29.25
C ILE A 222 2.72 28.26 29.84
N ASP A 223 2.59 28.14 31.16
CA ASP A 223 2.85 26.96 31.94
C ASP A 223 1.60 26.56 32.76
N THR A 224 1.72 25.58 33.62
CA THR A 224 0.61 25.12 34.48
C THR A 224 0.07 26.20 35.42
N PHE A 225 0.90 27.16 35.79
CA PHE A 225 0.50 28.28 36.67
C PHE A 225 -0.36 29.28 35.90
N ASN A 226 0.06 29.67 34.69
CA ASN A 226 -0.69 30.58 33.82
C ASN A 226 -2.08 30.02 33.44
N CYS A 227 -2.21 28.70 33.26
CA CYS A 227 -3.49 28.06 33.05
C CYS A 227 -4.50 28.37 34.19
N LYS A 228 -4.05 28.35 35.46
CA LYS A 228 -4.91 28.67 36.60
C LYS A 228 -5.31 30.15 36.65
N GLU A 229 -4.39 31.03 36.28
CA GLU A 229 -4.67 32.48 36.22
C GLU A 229 -5.74 32.79 35.18
N ILE A 230 -5.64 32.19 33.97
CA ILE A 230 -6.63 32.36 32.91
C ILE A 230 -8.00 31.87 33.39
N LEU A 231 -8.04 30.68 34.03
CA LEU A 231 -9.29 30.14 34.58
C LEU A 231 -9.92 31.02 35.64
N ASN A 232 -9.12 31.60 36.56
CA ASN A 232 -9.63 32.52 37.57
C ASN A 232 -10.16 33.82 36.96
N LEU A 233 -9.47 34.39 35.98
CA LEU A 233 -9.90 35.56 35.27
C LEU A 233 -11.25 35.32 34.54
N LEU A 234 -11.37 34.19 33.84
CA LEU A 234 -12.58 33.78 33.11
C LEU A 234 -13.74 33.44 34.08
N LYS A 235 -13.45 32.97 35.30
CA LYS A 235 -14.44 32.67 36.32
C LYS A 235 -15.22 33.92 36.73
N ASP A 236 -14.53 35.03 36.87
CA ASP A 236 -15.13 36.29 37.36
C ASP A 236 -15.69 37.12 36.18
N ASN A 237 -15.24 36.87 34.94
CA ASN A 237 -15.54 37.66 33.74
C ASN A 237 -16.11 36.78 32.61
N ARG A 238 -17.35 36.32 32.77
CA ARG A 238 -17.96 35.32 31.86
C ARG A 238 -18.74 35.90 30.69
N ARG A 239 -18.98 37.19 30.67
CA ARG A 239 -19.77 37.84 29.61
C ARG A 239 -18.82 38.35 28.53
N PHE A 240 -19.04 37.91 27.31
CA PHE A 240 -18.23 38.24 26.13
C PHE A 240 -19.06 38.95 25.08
N GLN A 241 -18.53 40.01 24.50
CA GLN A 241 -19.12 40.75 23.41
C GLN A 241 -18.59 40.23 22.06
N VAL A 242 -19.48 40.13 21.09
CA VAL A 242 -19.09 39.85 19.69
C VAL A 242 -18.53 41.14 19.09
N ILE A 243 -17.23 41.13 18.78
CA ILE A 243 -16.51 42.28 18.20
C ILE A 243 -16.30 42.16 16.69
N GLU A 244 -16.37 40.96 16.14
CA GLU A 244 -16.23 40.72 14.71
C GLU A 244 -17.13 39.57 14.27
N ARG A 245 -17.76 39.73 13.12
CA ARG A 245 -18.48 38.67 12.40
C ARG A 245 -17.92 38.54 11.01
N LYS A 246 -17.60 37.31 10.60
CA LYS A 246 -17.05 37.04 9.27
C LYS A 246 -17.79 35.89 8.62
N GLU A 247 -18.48 36.16 7.54
CA GLU A 247 -19.05 35.13 6.69
C GLU A 247 -18.11 34.84 5.51
N THR A 248 -17.84 33.56 5.29
CA THR A 248 -17.00 33.09 4.18
C THR A 248 -17.64 31.87 3.52
N LYS A 249 -17.25 31.62 2.25
CA LYS A 249 -17.68 30.41 1.53
C LYS A 249 -16.50 29.49 1.30
N GLU A 250 -16.57 28.31 1.87
CA GLU A 250 -15.59 27.28 1.69
C GLU A 250 -16.04 26.29 0.60
N LYS A 251 -15.21 26.11 -0.43
CA LYS A 251 -15.50 25.21 -1.55
C LYS A 251 -14.77 23.89 -1.35
N ARG A 252 -15.52 22.79 -1.26
CA ARG A 252 -14.98 21.45 -1.32
C ARG A 252 -14.99 20.93 -2.74
N SER A 253 -13.81 20.75 -3.33
CA SER A 253 -13.65 20.25 -4.69
C SER A 253 -14.00 18.77 -4.81
N PRO A 254 -14.63 18.33 -5.90
CA PRO A 254 -14.77 16.92 -6.22
C PRO A 254 -13.40 16.29 -6.49
N PRO A 255 -13.24 14.98 -6.23
CA PRO A 255 -12.02 14.26 -6.54
C PRO A 255 -11.82 14.15 -8.06
N GLN A 256 -10.56 14.01 -8.49
CA GLN A 256 -10.22 13.78 -9.90
C GLN A 256 -10.71 12.37 -10.36
N PRO A 257 -10.88 12.15 -11.68
CA PRO A 257 -11.11 10.82 -12.23
C PRO A 257 -10.07 9.81 -11.75
N PHE A 258 -10.41 8.53 -11.70
CA PHE A 258 -9.49 7.50 -11.25
C PHE A 258 -8.32 7.28 -12.21
N ILE A 259 -7.13 7.24 -11.64
CA ILE A 259 -5.95 6.60 -12.15
C ILE A 259 -5.69 5.32 -11.36
N THR A 260 -4.77 4.47 -11.78
CA THR A 260 -4.49 3.18 -11.10
C THR A 260 -4.25 3.35 -9.60
N SER A 261 -3.38 4.26 -9.21
CA SER A 261 -3.02 4.48 -7.80
C SER A 261 -4.20 4.95 -6.96
N THR A 262 -4.99 5.91 -7.46
CA THR A 262 -6.15 6.43 -6.73
C THR A 262 -7.31 5.44 -6.66
N LEU A 263 -7.49 4.57 -7.67
CA LEU A 263 -8.44 3.47 -7.62
C LEU A 263 -8.05 2.47 -6.53
N GLN A 264 -6.80 2.04 -6.48
CA GLN A 264 -6.28 1.12 -5.46
C GLN A 264 -6.45 1.69 -4.06
N GLN A 265 -6.07 2.95 -3.86
CA GLN A 265 -6.20 3.65 -2.57
C GLN A 265 -7.66 3.73 -2.11
N THR A 266 -8.55 4.16 -3.00
CA THR A 266 -9.96 4.34 -2.66
C THR A 266 -10.67 3.01 -2.43
N ALA A 267 -10.37 1.99 -3.24
CA ALA A 267 -10.93 0.65 -3.07
C ALA A 267 -10.52 0.02 -1.72
N GLN A 268 -9.29 0.24 -1.28
CA GLN A 268 -8.88 -0.21 0.05
C GLN A 268 -9.60 0.56 1.16
N ASN A 269 -9.68 1.89 1.04
CA ASN A 269 -10.24 2.74 2.10
C ASN A 269 -11.76 2.60 2.23
N GLU A 270 -12.50 2.54 1.09
CA GLU A 270 -13.97 2.49 1.09
C GLU A 270 -14.52 1.06 1.07
N LEU A 271 -13.85 0.10 0.41
CA LEU A 271 -14.33 -1.27 0.23
C LEU A 271 -13.54 -2.32 1.03
N GLY A 272 -12.38 -1.96 1.59
CA GLY A 272 -11.49 -2.88 2.29
C GLY A 272 -10.77 -3.88 1.38
N PHE A 273 -10.73 -3.64 0.06
CA PHE A 273 -10.07 -4.52 -0.90
C PHE A 273 -8.56 -4.37 -0.85
N SER A 274 -7.82 -5.47 -1.01
CA SER A 274 -6.38 -5.39 -1.24
C SER A 274 -6.07 -4.80 -2.61
N ILE A 275 -4.86 -4.27 -2.78
CA ILE A 275 -4.39 -3.74 -4.07
C ILE A 275 -4.50 -4.82 -5.16
N LYS A 276 -4.05 -6.05 -4.84
CA LYS A 276 -4.12 -7.18 -5.76
C LYS A 276 -5.56 -7.48 -6.17
N MET A 277 -6.46 -7.64 -5.20
CA MET A 277 -7.87 -7.90 -5.47
C MET A 277 -8.51 -6.82 -6.33
N THR A 278 -8.19 -5.55 -6.06
CA THR A 278 -8.66 -4.40 -6.85
C THR A 278 -8.25 -4.53 -8.31
N MET A 279 -6.97 -4.85 -8.56
CA MET A 279 -6.46 -4.98 -9.93
C MET A 279 -7.00 -6.23 -10.65
N ASP A 280 -7.14 -7.36 -9.96
CA ASP A 280 -7.72 -8.57 -10.52
C ASP A 280 -9.19 -8.33 -10.98
N ILE A 281 -9.98 -7.62 -10.16
CA ILE A 281 -11.36 -7.25 -10.51
C ILE A 281 -11.37 -6.22 -11.64
N ALA A 282 -10.52 -5.19 -11.60
CA ALA A 282 -10.44 -4.17 -12.64
C ALA A 282 -10.06 -4.79 -13.99
N GLN A 283 -9.10 -5.74 -14.03
CA GLN A 283 -8.74 -6.49 -15.24
C GLN A 283 -9.94 -7.27 -15.78
N LYS A 284 -10.67 -7.96 -14.91
CA LYS A 284 -11.89 -8.70 -15.29
C LYS A 284 -12.94 -7.76 -15.87
N LEU A 285 -13.16 -6.59 -15.28
CA LEU A 285 -14.11 -5.60 -15.78
C LEU A 285 -13.69 -5.04 -17.15
N PHE A 286 -12.40 -4.75 -17.33
CA PHE A 286 -11.84 -4.29 -18.60
C PHE A 286 -11.98 -5.36 -19.71
N ASP A 287 -11.56 -6.60 -19.45
CA ASP A 287 -11.64 -7.70 -20.40
C ASP A 287 -13.08 -7.95 -20.87
N ASN A 288 -14.04 -7.71 -19.97
CA ASN A 288 -15.47 -7.75 -20.27
C ASN A 288 -16.01 -6.41 -20.84
N GLY A 289 -15.14 -5.44 -21.12
CA GLY A 289 -15.49 -4.13 -21.70
C GLY A 289 -16.50 -3.36 -20.86
N LYS A 290 -16.35 -3.37 -19.56
CA LYS A 290 -17.21 -2.61 -18.64
C LYS A 290 -16.54 -1.31 -18.17
N ILE A 291 -15.23 -1.28 -18.18
CA ILE A 291 -14.43 -0.09 -17.87
C ILE A 291 -13.34 0.10 -18.93
N THR A 292 -12.75 1.28 -18.96
CA THR A 292 -11.52 1.59 -19.70
C THR A 292 -10.32 0.87 -19.11
N TYR A 293 -9.20 0.89 -19.80
CA TYR A 293 -7.95 0.27 -19.36
C TYR A 293 -7.52 0.80 -17.97
N MET A 294 -7.24 -0.12 -17.06
CA MET A 294 -7.06 0.19 -15.64
C MET A 294 -5.63 0.53 -15.24
N ARG A 295 -4.63 0.32 -16.10
CA ARG A 295 -3.24 0.69 -15.84
C ARG A 295 -2.93 2.02 -16.50
N THR A 296 -3.30 3.11 -15.85
CA THR A 296 -3.17 4.47 -16.35
C THR A 296 -2.79 5.44 -15.24
N ASP A 297 -2.01 6.44 -15.58
CA ASP A 297 -1.70 7.62 -14.77
C ASP A 297 -2.42 8.87 -15.27
N SER A 298 -3.25 8.73 -16.31
CA SER A 298 -3.99 9.82 -16.94
C SER A 298 -5.37 10.03 -16.32
N THR A 299 -5.73 11.29 -16.11
CA THR A 299 -7.09 11.71 -15.71
C THR A 299 -7.94 12.19 -16.90
N TYR A 300 -7.41 12.04 -18.13
CA TYR A 300 -8.09 12.45 -19.35
C TYR A 300 -9.36 11.64 -19.59
N ILE A 301 -10.42 12.30 -20.08
CA ILE A 301 -11.65 11.66 -20.55
C ILE A 301 -11.88 12.06 -22.02
N ASN A 302 -12.18 11.06 -22.82
CA ASN A 302 -12.56 11.23 -24.22
C ASN A 302 -13.72 12.24 -24.37
N PRO A 303 -13.67 13.19 -25.33
CA PRO A 303 -14.68 14.22 -25.50
C PRO A 303 -16.09 13.68 -25.75
N GLU A 304 -16.21 12.56 -26.47
CA GLU A 304 -17.50 11.93 -26.79
C GLU A 304 -18.17 11.36 -25.52
N PHE A 305 -17.37 10.66 -24.67
CA PHE A 305 -17.87 10.19 -23.37
C PHE A 305 -18.16 11.34 -22.43
N LYS A 306 -17.36 12.40 -22.47
CA LYS A 306 -17.58 13.59 -21.65
C LYS A 306 -18.93 14.26 -21.92
N GLU A 307 -19.36 14.32 -23.18
CA GLU A 307 -20.69 14.85 -23.52
C GLU A 307 -21.82 13.93 -23.03
N THR A 308 -21.64 12.59 -23.17
CA THR A 308 -22.56 11.60 -22.60
C THR A 308 -22.67 11.73 -21.07
N LEU A 309 -21.53 11.91 -20.38
CA LEU A 309 -21.48 12.10 -18.93
C LEU A 309 -22.16 13.41 -18.48
N LYS A 310 -21.98 14.50 -19.24
CA LYS A 310 -22.67 15.75 -19.02
C LYS A 310 -24.18 15.60 -19.08
N ASN A 311 -24.68 14.95 -20.14
CA ASN A 311 -26.11 14.69 -20.32
C ASN A 311 -26.66 13.79 -19.20
N TYR A 312 -25.91 12.74 -18.79
CA TYR A 312 -26.25 11.91 -17.64
C TYR A 312 -26.37 12.73 -16.33
N ILE A 313 -25.39 13.59 -16.04
CA ILE A 313 -25.40 14.41 -14.81
C ILE A 313 -26.60 15.38 -14.83
N ILE A 314 -26.85 16.05 -15.95
CA ILE A 314 -27.96 17.00 -16.07
C ILE A 314 -29.31 16.27 -15.96
N GLY A 315 -29.46 15.11 -16.61
CA GLY A 315 -30.68 14.33 -16.58
C GLY A 315 -30.98 13.70 -15.23
N THR A 316 -29.94 13.22 -14.54
CA THR A 316 -30.10 12.50 -13.25
C THR A 316 -30.28 13.44 -12.07
N PHE A 317 -29.51 14.53 -12.00
CA PHE A 317 -29.48 15.43 -10.83
C PHE A 317 -30.27 16.72 -11.04
N GLY A 318 -30.70 17.01 -12.26
CA GLY A 318 -31.51 18.17 -12.57
C GLY A 318 -30.78 19.51 -12.35
N LYS A 319 -31.54 20.48 -11.83
CA LYS A 319 -31.08 21.82 -11.45
C LYS A 319 -31.21 22.03 -9.94
N ASP A 320 -30.35 22.88 -9.40
CA ASP A 320 -30.46 23.38 -8.03
C ASP A 320 -31.62 24.37 -7.86
N LYS A 321 -31.87 24.85 -6.65
CA LYS A 321 -32.92 25.84 -6.34
C LYS A 321 -32.71 27.18 -7.09
N SER A 322 -31.49 27.45 -7.58
CA SER A 322 -31.16 28.65 -8.38
C SER A 322 -31.27 28.42 -9.89
N GLY A 323 -31.74 27.25 -10.33
CA GLY A 323 -31.87 26.88 -11.73
C GLY A 323 -30.58 26.45 -12.42
N LYS A 324 -29.47 26.30 -11.68
CA LYS A 324 -28.16 25.89 -12.20
C LYS A 324 -28.00 24.37 -12.15
N ASN A 325 -27.50 23.76 -13.25
CA ASN A 325 -27.20 22.33 -13.27
C ASN A 325 -25.98 21.99 -12.40
N TYR A 326 -25.80 20.70 -12.06
CA TYR A 326 -24.69 20.18 -11.26
C TYR A 326 -23.42 19.89 -12.06
N TYR A 327 -23.44 19.93 -13.38
CA TYR A 327 -22.27 19.68 -14.22
C TYR A 327 -21.23 20.80 -14.12
N ARG A 328 -19.94 20.39 -14.11
CA ARG A 328 -18.79 21.26 -14.17
C ARG A 328 -17.84 20.82 -15.28
N GLU A 329 -17.47 21.73 -16.13
CA GLU A 329 -16.41 21.48 -17.08
C GLU A 329 -15.05 21.45 -16.38
N GLN A 330 -14.34 20.31 -16.48
CA GLN A 330 -12.97 20.23 -16.00
C GLN A 330 -12.00 20.79 -17.02
N LYS A 331 -11.16 21.75 -16.63
CA LYS A 331 -9.97 22.12 -17.39
C LYS A 331 -8.94 20.99 -17.21
N GLN A 332 -8.67 20.25 -18.27
CA GLN A 332 -7.68 19.19 -18.27
C GLN A 332 -6.29 19.83 -18.15
N LYS A 333 -5.57 19.54 -17.08
CA LYS A 333 -4.14 19.85 -17.00
C LYS A 333 -3.39 18.74 -17.73
N LYS A 334 -2.66 19.07 -18.79
CA LYS A 334 -1.66 18.17 -19.37
C LYS A 334 -0.61 17.90 -18.29
N VAL A 335 -0.52 16.68 -17.83
CA VAL A 335 0.56 16.25 -16.93
C VAL A 335 1.81 16.12 -17.80
N LYS A 336 2.88 16.86 -17.48
CA LYS A 336 4.19 16.70 -18.14
C LYS A 336 4.64 15.26 -17.97
N GLY A 337 4.90 14.53 -19.07
CA GLY A 337 5.39 13.17 -19.05
C GLY A 337 4.32 12.07 -19.02
N SER A 338 3.01 12.39 -19.00
CA SER A 338 1.99 11.38 -19.21
C SER A 338 2.02 10.87 -20.65
N GLN A 339 1.93 9.56 -20.83
CA GLN A 339 1.72 8.96 -22.16
C GLN A 339 0.40 9.53 -22.72
N ASN A 340 0.49 10.37 -23.74
CA ASN A 340 -0.60 11.21 -24.27
C ASN A 340 -1.83 10.42 -24.83
N ALA A 341 -1.84 9.09 -24.78
CA ALA A 341 -2.86 8.23 -25.39
C ALA A 341 -3.87 7.64 -24.38
N HIS A 342 -3.56 7.63 -23.09
CA HIS A 342 -4.36 6.90 -22.11
C HIS A 342 -5.50 7.75 -21.55
N GLU A 343 -6.66 7.12 -21.35
CA GLU A 343 -7.79 7.68 -20.61
C GLU A 343 -7.74 7.31 -19.13
N CYS A 344 -8.52 8.02 -18.31
CA CYS A 344 -8.78 7.65 -16.92
C CYS A 344 -9.58 6.34 -16.83
N ILE A 345 -9.63 5.77 -15.64
CA ILE A 345 -10.47 4.60 -15.36
C ILE A 345 -11.91 5.07 -15.20
N ARG A 346 -12.78 4.69 -16.15
CA ARG A 346 -14.19 5.06 -16.19
C ARG A 346 -15.05 3.89 -16.70
N PRO A 347 -16.37 3.87 -16.48
CA PRO A 347 -17.24 2.94 -17.17
C PRO A 347 -17.22 3.20 -18.70
N THR A 348 -17.39 2.16 -19.48
CA THR A 348 -17.51 2.29 -20.95
C THR A 348 -18.89 2.85 -21.35
N ASP A 349 -19.91 2.57 -20.54
CA ASP A 349 -21.26 3.09 -20.71
C ASP A 349 -21.82 3.52 -19.36
N ILE A 350 -22.19 4.81 -19.26
CA ILE A 350 -22.73 5.39 -18.02
C ILE A 350 -24.25 5.20 -17.91
N ASN A 351 -24.94 4.96 -19.01
CA ASN A 351 -26.41 4.83 -19.06
C ASN A 351 -26.86 3.39 -18.72
N HIS A 352 -26.01 2.40 -18.98
CA HIS A 352 -26.30 0.99 -18.71
C HIS A 352 -25.38 0.48 -17.57
N LEU A 353 -25.86 0.60 -16.35
CA LEU A 353 -25.18 0.04 -15.19
C LEU A 353 -25.05 -1.48 -15.32
N LEU A 354 -24.15 -2.09 -14.55
CA LEU A 354 -23.91 -3.54 -14.62
C LEU A 354 -25.20 -4.34 -14.50
N SER A 355 -25.39 -5.27 -15.44
CA SER A 355 -26.46 -6.25 -15.40
C SER A 355 -26.37 -7.14 -14.16
N GLU A 356 -27.45 -7.85 -13.84
CA GLU A 356 -27.57 -8.72 -12.64
C GLU A 356 -26.51 -9.84 -12.55
N GLY A 357 -25.81 -10.16 -13.63
CA GLY A 357 -24.70 -11.14 -13.64
C GLY A 357 -23.44 -10.75 -12.84
N TYR A 358 -23.27 -9.47 -12.50
CA TYR A 358 -22.16 -9.01 -11.67
C TYR A 358 -22.61 -8.84 -10.22
N LYS A 359 -22.12 -9.70 -9.32
CA LYS A 359 -22.47 -9.72 -7.90
C LYS A 359 -21.24 -9.47 -7.03
N GLY A 360 -21.48 -9.17 -5.76
CA GLY A 360 -20.40 -9.09 -4.76
C GLY A 360 -19.37 -8.00 -5.05
N CYS A 361 -18.10 -8.39 -5.06
CA CYS A 361 -16.97 -7.46 -5.13
C CYS A 361 -16.83 -6.76 -6.49
N ASP A 362 -17.18 -7.46 -7.59
CA ASP A 362 -17.12 -6.88 -8.94
C ASP A 362 -18.07 -5.67 -9.05
N LYS A 363 -19.30 -5.81 -8.55
CA LYS A 363 -20.30 -4.75 -8.54
C LYS A 363 -19.89 -3.58 -7.64
N LYS A 364 -19.29 -3.88 -6.47
CA LYS A 364 -18.81 -2.83 -5.55
C LYS A 364 -17.72 -1.98 -6.20
N LEU A 365 -16.72 -2.60 -6.83
CA LEU A 365 -15.64 -1.86 -7.50
C LEU A 365 -16.17 -1.06 -8.69
N TYR A 366 -17.06 -1.65 -9.51
CA TYR A 366 -17.66 -0.94 -10.64
C TYR A 366 -18.45 0.28 -10.18
N ASN A 367 -19.29 0.14 -9.15
CA ASN A 367 -20.06 1.26 -8.60
C ASN A 367 -19.16 2.37 -8.05
N LEU A 368 -18.02 2.01 -7.45
CA LEU A 368 -17.01 2.96 -7.01
C LEU A 368 -16.43 3.75 -8.18
N ILE A 369 -16.15 3.07 -9.31
CA ILE A 369 -15.66 3.71 -10.54
C ILE A 369 -16.70 4.65 -11.13
N VAL A 370 -17.97 4.21 -11.22
CA VAL A 370 -19.08 5.04 -11.68
C VAL A 370 -19.25 6.28 -10.81
N LYS A 371 -19.31 6.10 -9.47
CA LYS A 371 -19.40 7.20 -8.50
C LYS A 371 -18.31 8.23 -8.73
N ARG A 372 -17.05 7.79 -8.85
CA ARG A 372 -15.91 8.68 -9.07
C ARG A 372 -16.01 9.42 -10.41
N THR A 373 -16.36 8.72 -11.47
CA THR A 373 -16.51 9.30 -12.81
C THR A 373 -17.56 10.41 -12.82
N VAL A 374 -18.73 10.15 -12.24
CA VAL A 374 -19.81 11.14 -12.15
C VAL A 374 -19.41 12.31 -11.26
N THR A 375 -19.00 12.03 -10.02
CA THR A 375 -18.69 13.08 -9.05
C THR A 375 -17.54 13.99 -9.50
N SER A 376 -16.54 13.44 -10.22
CA SER A 376 -15.40 14.23 -10.72
C SER A 376 -15.81 15.35 -11.67
N HIS A 377 -16.95 15.22 -12.38
CA HIS A 377 -17.47 16.22 -13.32
C HIS A 377 -18.67 17.01 -12.76
N MET A 378 -18.92 16.88 -11.45
CA MET A 378 -19.91 17.70 -10.75
C MET A 378 -19.30 18.95 -10.14
N LYS A 379 -20.11 19.96 -9.86
CA LYS A 379 -19.71 21.21 -9.20
C LYS A 379 -19.17 20.96 -7.79
N HIS A 380 -18.39 21.91 -7.30
CA HIS A 380 -17.93 21.92 -5.92
C HIS A 380 -19.11 21.94 -4.96
N ALA A 381 -19.00 21.25 -3.84
CA ALA A 381 -19.86 21.50 -2.70
C ALA A 381 -19.45 22.83 -2.04
N VAL A 382 -20.42 23.60 -1.58
CA VAL A 382 -20.17 24.88 -0.92
C VAL A 382 -20.70 24.83 0.49
N TYR A 383 -19.85 25.19 1.43
CA TYR A 383 -20.19 25.38 2.82
C TYR A 383 -20.16 26.89 3.11
N ASP A 384 -21.16 27.38 3.75
CA ASP A 384 -21.12 28.71 4.36
C ASP A 384 -20.54 28.55 5.76
N VAL A 385 -19.53 29.34 6.06
CA VAL A 385 -18.81 29.34 7.34
C VAL A 385 -18.99 30.73 7.96
N CYS A 386 -19.63 30.76 9.10
CA CYS A 386 -19.75 31.98 9.91
C CYS A 386 -18.83 31.86 11.11
N LYS A 387 -17.96 32.83 11.29
CA LYS A 387 -17.08 32.98 12.45
C LYS A 387 -17.45 34.22 13.23
N ILE A 388 -17.49 34.12 14.54
CA ILE A 388 -17.58 35.25 15.45
C ILE A 388 -16.35 35.30 16.33
N LYS A 389 -15.87 36.50 16.57
CA LYS A 389 -14.80 36.79 17.51
C LYS A 389 -15.40 37.48 18.73
N LEU A 390 -15.12 36.92 19.91
CA LEU A 390 -15.68 37.39 21.15
C LEU A 390 -14.57 37.76 22.15
N THR A 391 -14.72 38.88 22.82
CA THR A 391 -13.81 39.33 23.87
C THR A 391 -14.54 40.06 24.96
N ASN A 392 -13.85 40.38 26.02
CA ASN A 392 -14.28 41.31 27.07
C ASN A 392 -13.08 42.18 27.51
N GLU A 393 -13.38 43.20 28.30
CA GLU A 393 -12.35 44.18 28.73
C GLU A 393 -11.22 43.55 29.55
N GLU A 394 -11.48 42.47 30.26
CA GLU A 394 -10.51 41.82 31.14
C GLU A 394 -9.62 40.81 30.41
N THR A 395 -10.11 40.19 29.34
CA THR A 395 -9.36 39.12 28.63
C THR A 395 -8.78 39.54 27.30
N HIS A 396 -9.12 40.74 26.80
CA HIS A 396 -8.68 41.20 25.46
C HIS A 396 -7.17 41.21 25.25
N HIS A 397 -6.38 41.40 26.33
CA HIS A 397 -4.92 41.40 26.30
C HIS A 397 -4.29 40.02 26.32
N ILE A 398 -5.08 38.97 26.63
CA ILE A 398 -4.64 37.56 26.65
C ILE A 398 -5.04 36.87 25.36
N GLY A 399 -6.28 37.10 24.92
CA GLY A 399 -6.82 36.39 23.76
C GLY A 399 -8.32 36.69 23.53
N TYR A 400 -8.92 35.86 22.68
CA TYR A 400 -10.33 35.98 22.32
C TYR A 400 -10.92 34.62 21.96
N PHE A 401 -12.22 34.46 22.15
CA PHE A 401 -12.93 33.28 21.69
C PHE A 401 -13.28 33.38 20.19
N ILE A 402 -13.12 32.28 19.46
CA ILE A 402 -13.61 32.11 18.10
C ILE A 402 -14.68 31.02 18.09
N GLY A 403 -15.93 31.45 17.90
CA GLY A 403 -17.03 30.57 17.59
C GLY A 403 -17.11 30.36 16.06
N THR A 404 -17.26 29.12 15.63
CA THR A 404 -17.36 28.80 14.20
C THR A 404 -18.58 27.91 13.97
N THR A 405 -19.43 28.28 13.02
CA THR A 405 -20.46 27.37 12.48
C THR A 405 -20.24 27.18 10.99
N LYS A 406 -20.52 25.95 10.54
CA LYS A 406 -20.32 25.55 9.14
C LYS A 406 -21.48 24.67 8.72
N TYR A 407 -22.18 25.05 7.65
CA TYR A 407 -23.28 24.30 7.10
C TYR A 407 -23.19 24.18 5.59
N LEU A 408 -23.71 23.08 5.04
CA LEU A 408 -23.71 22.81 3.61
C LEU A 408 -24.78 23.67 2.93
N SER A 409 -24.36 24.66 2.16
CA SER A 409 -25.28 25.60 1.45
C SER A 409 -25.53 25.19 -0.01
N PHE A 410 -24.64 24.40 -0.61
CA PHE A 410 -24.81 23.80 -1.93
C PHE A 410 -24.14 22.43 -1.99
N GLU A 411 -24.89 21.39 -2.33
CA GLU A 411 -24.43 20.00 -2.25
C GLU A 411 -23.30 19.70 -3.25
N GLY A 412 -23.35 20.29 -4.45
CA GLY A 412 -22.42 19.99 -5.52
C GLY A 412 -22.31 18.48 -5.79
N PHE A 413 -21.09 17.96 -5.82
CA PHE A 413 -20.85 16.54 -6.04
C PHE A 413 -21.33 15.60 -4.90
N LEU A 414 -21.57 16.15 -3.71
CA LEU A 414 -22.12 15.40 -2.56
C LEU A 414 -23.57 14.96 -2.79
N LYS A 415 -24.28 15.61 -3.71
CA LYS A 415 -25.62 15.20 -4.15
C LYS A 415 -25.68 13.74 -4.61
N TYR A 416 -24.60 13.24 -5.23
CA TYR A 416 -24.49 11.83 -5.63
C TYR A 416 -24.61 10.87 -4.44
N THR A 417 -24.17 11.26 -3.25
CA THR A 417 -24.25 10.45 -2.01
C THR A 417 -25.51 10.71 -1.21
N GLY A 418 -26.45 11.47 -1.73
CA GLY A 418 -27.70 11.81 -1.04
C GLY A 418 -27.54 12.86 0.07
N LYS A 419 -26.40 13.57 0.15
CA LYS A 419 -26.28 14.69 1.09
C LYS A 419 -27.21 15.81 0.66
N GLU A 420 -27.95 16.33 1.62
CA GLU A 420 -28.88 17.46 1.46
C GLU A 420 -28.30 18.74 2.04
N ILE A 421 -28.86 19.87 1.64
CA ILE A 421 -28.55 21.18 2.21
C ILE A 421 -28.92 21.16 3.70
N GLU A 422 -27.99 21.58 4.52
CA GLU A 422 -28.17 21.67 5.96
C GLU A 422 -28.94 22.96 6.32
N LYS A 423 -29.63 22.95 7.47
CA LYS A 423 -30.31 24.16 7.97
C LYS A 423 -29.26 25.25 8.25
N LYS A 424 -29.54 26.46 7.80
CA LYS A 424 -28.68 27.61 8.09
C LYS A 424 -28.59 27.81 9.61
N THR A 425 -27.37 27.78 10.12
CA THR A 425 -27.02 28.22 11.47
C THR A 425 -26.22 29.50 11.34
N SER A 426 -26.72 30.61 11.88
CA SER A 426 -26.09 31.91 11.79
C SER A 426 -25.86 32.47 13.19
N PHE A 427 -24.87 33.34 13.27
CA PHE A 427 -24.58 34.11 14.48
C PHE A 427 -24.99 35.60 14.34
N ASP A 428 -25.80 35.93 13.30
CA ASP A 428 -26.05 37.32 12.91
C ASP A 428 -26.69 38.19 13.99
N ASP A 429 -27.47 37.59 14.86
CA ASP A 429 -28.28 38.22 15.92
C ASP A 429 -27.67 38.10 17.32
N ILE A 430 -26.44 37.57 17.45
CA ILE A 430 -25.77 37.37 18.75
C ILE A 430 -24.85 38.55 19.03
N ASP A 431 -25.16 39.38 20.02
CA ASP A 431 -24.28 40.46 20.46
C ASP A 431 -23.43 40.10 21.68
N TYR A 432 -23.96 39.30 22.57
CA TYR A 432 -23.27 38.86 23.79
C TYR A 432 -23.47 37.39 24.04
N CYS A 433 -22.39 36.76 24.50
CA CYS A 433 -22.41 35.36 24.97
C CYS A 433 -21.98 35.26 26.40
N LEU A 434 -22.50 34.25 27.11
CA LEU A 434 -22.11 33.91 28.47
C LEU A 434 -21.30 32.59 28.43
N LEU A 435 -20.11 32.60 29.01
CA LEU A 435 -19.26 31.41 29.15
C LEU A 435 -19.84 30.47 30.21
N ILE A 436 -20.15 29.25 29.81
CA ILE A 436 -20.67 28.17 30.67
C ILE A 436 -19.50 27.35 31.23
N GLU A 437 -18.70 26.84 30.35
CA GLU A 437 -17.54 25.97 30.65
C GLU A 437 -16.33 26.40 29.87
N TYR A 438 -15.16 26.22 30.46
CA TYR A 438 -13.89 26.40 29.77
C TYR A 438 -12.91 25.33 30.19
N GLU A 439 -12.23 24.73 29.23
CA GLU A 439 -11.27 23.66 29.48
C GLU A 439 -9.95 23.98 28.78
N ILE A 440 -8.87 23.90 29.52
CA ILE A 440 -7.50 23.89 29.02
C ILE A 440 -7.02 22.45 29.13
N LYS A 441 -6.72 21.83 28.00
CA LYS A 441 -6.31 20.44 27.95
C LYS A 441 -4.93 20.34 27.30
N GLU A 442 -4.00 19.68 27.98
CA GLU A 442 -2.70 19.35 27.41
C GLU A 442 -2.86 18.12 26.50
N THR A 443 -2.39 18.24 25.28
CA THR A 443 -2.45 17.17 24.27
C THR A 443 -1.07 16.95 23.67
N GLU A 444 -0.75 15.70 23.45
CA GLU A 444 0.48 15.32 22.76
C GLU A 444 0.21 14.99 21.30
N SER A 445 1.12 15.42 20.43
CA SER A 445 1.09 15.03 19.03
C SER A 445 1.18 13.50 18.88
N ASN A 446 0.63 12.97 17.77
CA ASN A 446 0.64 11.53 17.53
C ASN A 446 1.76 11.16 16.56
N PRO A 447 2.43 10.01 16.76
CA PRO A 447 3.38 9.50 15.77
C PRO A 447 2.69 9.23 14.43
N PRO A 448 3.43 9.26 13.32
CA PRO A 448 2.91 8.84 12.03
C PRO A 448 2.27 7.45 12.10
N GLN A 449 1.24 7.20 11.31
CA GLN A 449 0.62 5.89 11.27
C GLN A 449 1.48 4.90 10.49
N TYR A 450 1.52 3.63 10.90
CA TYR A 450 2.10 2.57 10.08
C TYR A 450 1.45 2.53 8.70
N TYR A 451 2.20 2.15 7.69
CA TYR A 451 1.66 2.05 6.34
C TYR A 451 0.60 0.95 6.23
N ASN A 452 -0.45 1.23 5.49
CA ASN A 452 -1.30 0.21 4.86
C ASN A 452 -1.01 0.18 3.35
N GLU A 453 -1.62 -0.74 2.61
CA GLU A 453 -1.40 -0.85 1.16
C GLU A 453 -1.71 0.45 0.40
N SER A 454 -2.77 1.17 0.77
CA SER A 454 -3.15 2.45 0.16
C SER A 454 -2.06 3.51 0.33
N MET A 455 -1.51 3.63 1.55
CA MET A 455 -0.43 4.58 1.85
C MET A 455 0.87 4.20 1.11
N ILE A 456 1.17 2.90 0.99
CA ILE A 456 2.31 2.40 0.21
C ILE A 456 2.18 2.80 -1.26
N VAL A 457 1.02 2.57 -1.89
CA VAL A 457 0.81 2.97 -3.29
C VAL A 457 1.04 4.45 -3.48
N LYS A 458 0.46 5.28 -2.58
CA LYS A 458 0.67 6.74 -2.61
C LYS A 458 2.15 7.10 -2.47
N LYS A 459 2.87 6.42 -1.58
CA LYS A 459 4.30 6.67 -1.35
C LYS A 459 5.15 6.23 -2.54
N LEU A 460 4.89 5.05 -3.12
CA LEU A 460 5.57 4.56 -4.33
C LEU A 460 5.38 5.52 -5.50
N GLU A 461 4.13 5.96 -5.75
CA GLU A 461 3.80 6.92 -6.79
C GLU A 461 4.54 8.26 -6.60
N SER A 462 4.42 8.86 -5.40
CA SER A 462 5.06 10.16 -5.10
C SER A 462 6.58 10.11 -5.12
N SER A 463 7.17 8.93 -4.90
CA SER A 463 8.63 8.71 -4.94
C SER A 463 9.13 8.26 -6.32
N GLY A 464 8.26 8.10 -7.32
CA GLY A 464 8.65 7.61 -8.65
C GLY A 464 9.10 6.14 -8.68
N VAL A 465 8.85 5.37 -7.62
CA VAL A 465 9.26 3.97 -7.48
C VAL A 465 8.17 3.05 -8.01
N GLY A 466 8.47 2.32 -9.07
CA GLY A 466 7.47 1.49 -9.77
C GLY A 466 6.58 2.30 -10.73
N ARG A 467 5.58 1.62 -11.28
CA ARG A 467 4.62 2.17 -12.26
C ARG A 467 3.25 1.53 -12.01
N PRO A 468 2.16 2.06 -12.60
CA PRO A 468 0.81 1.50 -12.44
C PRO A 468 0.72 -0.02 -12.64
N SER A 469 1.51 -0.57 -13.54
CA SER A 469 1.58 -2.02 -13.80
C SER A 469 2.23 -2.83 -12.67
N THR A 470 2.98 -2.21 -11.75
CA THR A 470 3.85 -2.93 -10.80
C THR A 470 3.52 -2.74 -9.34
N TYR A 471 2.76 -1.71 -8.94
CA TYR A 471 2.46 -1.47 -7.52
C TYR A 471 1.91 -2.70 -6.79
N ALA A 472 0.92 -3.36 -7.39
CA ALA A 472 0.32 -4.56 -6.80
C ALA A 472 1.30 -5.73 -6.69
N SER A 473 2.13 -5.96 -7.73
CA SER A 473 3.08 -7.07 -7.75
C SER A 473 4.21 -6.88 -6.75
N ILE A 474 4.69 -5.65 -6.54
CA ILE A 474 5.76 -5.32 -5.58
C ILE A 474 5.32 -5.66 -4.16
N VAL A 475 4.14 -5.15 -3.74
CA VAL A 475 3.59 -5.40 -2.40
C VAL A 475 3.32 -6.89 -2.19
N ASN A 476 2.68 -7.54 -3.17
CA ASN A 476 2.38 -8.97 -3.08
C ASN A 476 3.64 -9.85 -3.02
N THR A 477 4.74 -9.41 -3.65
CA THR A 477 6.02 -10.13 -3.59
C THR A 477 6.57 -10.16 -2.17
N LEU A 478 6.50 -9.04 -1.43
CA LEU A 478 6.96 -8.99 -0.04
C LEU A 478 6.14 -9.93 0.88
N TYR A 479 4.82 -10.00 0.67
CA TYR A 479 3.97 -10.96 1.39
C TYR A 479 4.32 -12.40 1.06
N ASN A 480 4.44 -12.75 -0.22
CA ASN A 480 4.75 -14.11 -0.66
C ASN A 480 6.13 -14.57 -0.17
N ARG A 481 7.07 -13.65 0.08
CA ARG A 481 8.38 -13.93 0.64
C ARG A 481 8.40 -13.91 2.16
N ASN A 482 7.28 -13.65 2.81
CA ASN A 482 7.17 -13.48 4.27
C ASN A 482 8.12 -12.41 4.82
N TYR A 483 8.45 -11.37 4.02
CA TYR A 483 9.25 -10.24 4.49
C TYR A 483 8.39 -9.21 5.21
N THR A 484 7.10 -9.22 4.92
CA THR A 484 6.10 -8.36 5.57
C THR A 484 4.87 -9.14 5.96
N VAL A 485 4.15 -8.64 6.95
CA VAL A 485 2.89 -9.19 7.44
C VAL A 485 1.87 -8.08 7.64
N THR A 486 0.60 -8.38 7.39
CA THR A 486 -0.49 -7.46 7.72
C THR A 486 -1.04 -7.75 9.10
N LYS A 487 -1.03 -6.76 10.00
CA LYS A 487 -1.58 -6.85 11.36
C LYS A 487 -2.36 -5.60 11.71
N ASP A 488 -3.26 -5.74 12.67
CA ASP A 488 -3.84 -4.59 13.36
C ASP A 488 -2.85 -4.16 14.45
N VAL A 489 -2.68 -2.85 14.62
CA VAL A 489 -1.87 -2.26 15.68
C VAL A 489 -2.84 -1.56 16.64
N ASP A 490 -2.82 -1.97 17.90
CA ASP A 490 -3.70 -1.40 18.91
C ASP A 490 -3.26 0.01 19.27
N GLY A 491 -4.23 0.85 19.63
CA GLY A 491 -3.96 2.19 20.12
C GLY A 491 -3.23 2.15 21.47
N LYS A 492 -2.37 3.14 21.68
CA LYS A 492 -1.68 3.35 22.95
C LYS A 492 -2.56 4.19 23.87
N ASP A 493 -2.55 3.88 25.16
CA ASP A 493 -3.21 4.71 26.16
C ASP A 493 -2.47 6.04 26.29
N LYS A 494 -3.23 7.12 26.39
CA LYS A 494 -2.76 8.49 26.60
C LYS A 494 -3.37 9.08 27.85
N GLN A 495 -2.58 9.90 28.52
CA GLN A 495 -3.02 10.73 29.63
C GLN A 495 -3.00 12.18 29.17
N GLU A 496 -4.16 12.83 29.18
CA GLU A 496 -4.31 14.24 28.78
C GLU A 496 -4.71 15.05 30.02
N PRO A 497 -3.74 15.71 30.68
CA PRO A 497 -4.04 16.58 31.81
C PRO A 497 -4.98 17.71 31.42
N TYR A 498 -5.91 18.06 32.25
CA TYR A 498 -6.81 19.18 32.01
C TYR A 498 -7.07 20.02 33.25
N HIS A 499 -7.38 21.29 33.01
CA HIS A 499 -7.93 22.23 33.94
C HIS A 499 -9.28 22.71 33.42
N LYS A 500 -10.33 22.65 34.22
CA LYS A 500 -11.69 22.97 33.76
C LYS A 500 -12.41 23.92 34.72
N LEU A 501 -12.97 24.97 34.16
CA LEU A 501 -13.94 25.87 34.82
C LEU A 501 -15.34 25.39 34.46
N HIS A 502 -16.14 25.10 35.51
CA HIS A 502 -17.52 24.65 35.38
C HIS A 502 -18.51 25.82 35.47
N GLU A 503 -19.74 25.58 35.05
CA GLU A 503 -20.85 26.53 35.19
C GLU A 503 -21.05 26.97 36.63
N SER A 504 -20.87 26.04 37.59
CA SER A 504 -20.96 26.28 39.03
C SER A 504 -19.83 27.15 39.61
N ASN A 505 -19.00 27.78 38.82
CA ASN A 505 -17.79 28.51 39.23
C ASN A 505 -16.71 27.65 39.91
N LYS A 506 -16.83 26.34 39.87
CA LYS A 506 -15.82 25.43 40.40
C LYS A 506 -14.72 25.21 39.34
N ILE A 507 -13.47 25.34 39.77
CA ILE A 507 -12.31 24.92 38.95
C ILE A 507 -11.90 23.54 39.41
N THR A 508 -11.75 22.61 38.46
CA THR A 508 -11.25 21.25 38.68
C THR A 508 -10.03 20.99 37.82
N GLN A 509 -9.18 20.08 38.25
CA GLN A 509 -8.10 19.55 37.50
C GLN A 509 -8.18 18.02 37.52
N GLY A 510 -7.70 17.40 36.47
CA GLY A 510 -7.73 15.95 36.34
C GLY A 510 -6.93 15.48 35.13
N VAL A 511 -7.10 14.22 34.79
CA VAL A 511 -6.46 13.60 33.64
C VAL A 511 -7.52 12.81 32.86
N HIS A 512 -7.71 13.16 31.59
CA HIS A 512 -8.51 12.35 30.70
C HIS A 512 -7.71 11.12 30.28
N GLN A 513 -8.28 9.94 30.52
CA GLN A 513 -7.72 8.69 30.01
C GLN A 513 -8.27 8.49 28.60
N THR A 514 -7.42 8.67 27.62
CA THR A 514 -7.78 8.50 26.20
C THR A 514 -6.96 7.38 25.59
N LYS A 515 -7.29 6.99 24.40
CA LYS A 515 -6.55 5.96 23.65
C LYS A 515 -6.42 6.37 22.21
N THR A 516 -5.21 6.27 21.66
CA THR A 516 -5.02 6.51 20.23
C THR A 516 -5.83 5.50 19.40
N THR A 517 -6.27 5.90 18.22
CA THR A 517 -7.10 5.06 17.36
C THR A 517 -6.37 3.78 16.93
N LYS A 518 -7.03 2.63 17.08
CA LYS A 518 -6.55 1.35 16.55
C LYS A 518 -6.31 1.43 15.06
N GLN A 519 -5.12 1.08 14.61
CA GLN A 519 -4.71 1.10 13.22
C GLN A 519 -4.95 -0.27 12.59
N LYS A 520 -5.93 -0.37 11.69
CA LYS A 520 -6.30 -1.63 11.04
C LYS A 520 -5.44 -1.92 9.81
N LYS A 521 -5.17 -3.22 9.56
CA LYS A 521 -4.50 -3.74 8.35
C LYS A 521 -3.19 -3.03 8.03
N ARG A 522 -2.30 -2.90 9.02
CA ARG A 522 -0.99 -2.28 8.87
C ARG A 522 0.04 -3.30 8.39
N ILE A 523 0.95 -2.86 7.53
CA ILE A 523 2.02 -3.66 6.98
C ILE A 523 3.26 -3.43 7.83
N LEU A 524 3.75 -4.50 8.44
CA LEU A 524 4.91 -4.50 9.32
C LEU A 524 5.96 -5.45 8.76
N LEU A 525 7.24 -5.15 9.05
CA LEU A 525 8.31 -6.07 8.75
C LEU A 525 8.20 -7.33 9.63
N THR A 526 8.69 -8.44 9.10
CA THR A 526 8.95 -9.65 9.86
C THR A 526 10.43 -9.69 10.25
N ASP A 527 10.80 -10.49 11.24
CA ASP A 527 12.21 -10.72 11.62
C ASP A 527 13.05 -11.17 10.41
N LEU A 528 12.45 -11.96 9.51
CA LEU A 528 13.09 -12.35 8.27
C LEU A 528 13.29 -11.15 7.33
N GLY A 529 12.27 -10.31 7.19
CA GLY A 529 12.34 -9.08 6.38
C GLY A 529 13.43 -8.14 6.89
N GLU A 530 13.50 -7.92 8.21
CA GLU A 530 14.55 -7.13 8.84
C GLU A 530 15.95 -7.72 8.62
N THR A 531 16.10 -9.03 8.78
CA THR A 531 17.38 -9.73 8.55
C THR A 531 17.85 -9.61 7.11
N VAL A 532 16.95 -9.82 6.14
CA VAL A 532 17.25 -9.66 4.71
C VAL A 532 17.63 -8.21 4.42
N LEU A 533 16.88 -7.25 4.93
CA LEU A 533 17.16 -5.85 4.69
C LEU A 533 18.46 -5.39 5.34
N LYS A 534 18.77 -5.82 6.55
CA LYS A 534 20.04 -5.52 7.23
C LYS A 534 21.24 -5.95 6.36
N TYR A 535 21.22 -7.17 5.83
CA TYR A 535 22.26 -7.65 4.92
C TYR A 535 22.35 -6.79 3.65
N LEU A 536 21.20 -6.46 3.06
CA LEU A 536 21.16 -5.66 1.84
C LEU A 536 21.66 -4.22 2.08
N LEU A 537 21.30 -3.59 3.19
CA LEU A 537 21.78 -2.25 3.55
C LEU A 537 23.27 -2.22 3.81
N GLN A 538 23.81 -3.25 4.46
CA GLN A 538 25.24 -3.34 4.74
C GLN A 538 26.10 -3.39 3.47
N HIS A 539 25.61 -4.00 2.40
CA HIS A 539 26.40 -4.28 1.21
C HIS A 539 25.94 -3.57 -0.06
N PHE A 540 24.65 -3.19 -0.15
CA PHE A 540 23.99 -2.70 -1.35
C PHE A 540 23.15 -1.43 -1.12
N SER A 541 23.45 -0.65 -0.08
CA SER A 541 22.62 0.50 0.33
C SER A 541 22.38 1.55 -0.76
N SER A 542 23.37 1.80 -1.60
CA SER A 542 23.28 2.76 -2.74
C SER A 542 22.33 2.29 -3.85
N MET A 543 22.06 0.99 -3.95
CA MET A 543 21.25 0.39 -5.01
C MET A 543 19.81 0.10 -4.57
N ILE A 544 19.58 0.01 -3.27
CA ILE A 544 18.27 -0.21 -2.66
C ILE A 544 17.78 1.06 -1.97
N CYS A 545 17.83 2.17 -2.69
CA CYS A 545 17.31 3.47 -2.26
C CYS A 545 16.27 3.99 -3.26
N ILE A 546 15.49 4.95 -2.81
CA ILE A 546 14.43 5.58 -3.61
C ILE A 546 15.05 6.21 -4.86
N ASP A 547 16.09 7.02 -4.68
CA ASP A 547 16.69 7.81 -5.77
C ASP A 547 17.22 6.93 -6.91
N PHE A 548 17.97 5.87 -6.58
CA PHE A 548 18.46 4.94 -7.60
C PHE A 548 17.31 4.26 -8.33
N THR A 549 16.30 3.79 -7.59
CA THR A 549 15.18 3.07 -8.19
C THR A 549 14.32 3.98 -9.05
N ALA A 550 14.03 5.20 -8.60
CA ALA A 550 13.29 6.20 -9.36
C ALA A 550 14.07 6.65 -10.61
N GLN A 551 15.39 6.82 -10.49
CA GLN A 551 16.24 7.14 -11.64
C GLN A 551 16.18 6.06 -12.72
N VAL A 552 16.28 4.77 -12.34
CA VAL A 552 16.16 3.66 -13.30
C VAL A 552 14.78 3.65 -13.96
N GLU A 553 13.69 3.92 -13.21
CA GLU A 553 12.34 4.03 -13.79
C GLU A 553 12.24 5.21 -14.78
N SER A 554 12.88 6.35 -14.47
CA SER A 554 12.97 7.49 -15.38
C SER A 554 13.81 7.17 -16.62
N ASP A 555 14.94 6.49 -16.44
CA ASP A 555 15.80 6.06 -17.56
C ASP A 555 15.04 5.09 -18.51
N LEU A 556 14.18 4.20 -17.96
CA LEU A 556 13.29 3.35 -18.75
C LEU A 556 12.22 4.13 -19.52
N ASP A 557 11.74 5.25 -18.97
CA ASP A 557 10.83 6.16 -19.68
C ASP A 557 11.54 6.85 -20.85
N LEU A 558 12.80 7.26 -20.69
CA LEU A 558 13.61 7.84 -21.77
C LEU A 558 13.86 6.84 -22.93
N ILE A 559 14.00 5.54 -22.62
CA ILE A 559 14.06 4.52 -23.69
C ILE A 559 12.72 4.47 -24.43
N SER A 560 11.61 4.49 -23.71
CA SER A 560 10.26 4.41 -24.29
C SER A 560 9.93 5.62 -25.18
N SER A 561 10.45 6.81 -24.86
CA SER A 561 10.34 8.02 -25.70
C SER A 561 11.32 8.05 -26.87
N GLY A 562 12.31 7.15 -26.90
CA GLY A 562 13.36 7.10 -27.93
C GLY A 562 14.50 8.10 -27.72
N GLU A 563 14.59 8.71 -26.53
CA GLU A 563 15.64 9.67 -26.18
C GLU A 563 16.97 9.00 -25.83
N THR A 564 16.93 7.72 -25.46
CA THR A 564 18.15 6.97 -25.11
C THR A 564 18.04 5.50 -25.54
N GLU A 565 19.19 4.87 -25.73
CA GLU A 565 19.28 3.46 -26.11
C GLU A 565 19.29 2.54 -24.89
N PHE A 566 18.68 1.37 -25.02
CA PHE A 566 18.53 0.43 -23.92
C PHE A 566 19.88 -0.13 -23.42
N HIS A 567 20.86 -0.34 -24.32
CA HIS A 567 22.19 -0.82 -23.94
C HIS A 567 22.94 0.15 -23.02
N THR A 568 22.79 1.45 -23.25
CA THR A 568 23.39 2.50 -22.43
C THR A 568 22.92 2.42 -20.99
N ILE A 569 21.61 2.25 -20.80
CA ILE A 569 21.03 2.19 -19.46
C ILE A 569 21.40 0.89 -18.73
N ILE A 570 21.35 -0.26 -19.42
CA ILE A 570 21.75 -1.53 -18.80
C ILE A 570 23.22 -1.48 -18.39
N LYS A 571 24.09 -0.98 -19.27
CA LYS A 571 25.52 -0.87 -18.97
C LYS A 571 25.78 0.05 -17.79
N LYS A 572 25.15 1.22 -17.73
CA LYS A 572 25.22 2.16 -16.60
C LYS A 572 24.86 1.48 -15.27
N VAL A 573 23.77 0.74 -15.22
CA VAL A 573 23.35 0.02 -14.01
C VAL A 573 24.30 -1.13 -13.68
N TYR A 574 24.73 -1.88 -14.70
CA TYR A 574 25.66 -3.00 -14.53
C TYR A 574 27.01 -2.56 -13.96
N ASP A 575 27.57 -1.47 -14.46
CA ASP A 575 28.88 -0.95 -14.02
C ASP A 575 28.88 -0.51 -12.53
N VAL A 576 27.73 -0.09 -12.01
CA VAL A 576 27.55 0.21 -10.57
C VAL A 576 27.33 -1.06 -9.75
N PHE A 577 26.56 -1.99 -10.27
CA PHE A 577 26.08 -3.17 -9.55
C PHE A 577 27.13 -4.30 -9.49
N TRP A 578 27.79 -4.59 -10.61
CA TRP A 578 28.61 -5.78 -10.76
C TRP A 578 29.84 -5.83 -9.86
N PRO A 579 30.61 -4.76 -9.66
CA PRO A 579 31.77 -4.78 -8.75
C PRO A 579 31.40 -5.15 -7.32
N VAL A 580 30.25 -4.67 -6.85
CA VAL A 580 29.76 -4.97 -5.48
C VAL A 580 29.37 -6.45 -5.37
N ILE A 581 28.67 -7.00 -6.37
CA ILE A 581 28.32 -8.42 -6.42
C ILE A 581 29.57 -9.28 -6.44
N GLN A 582 30.54 -8.99 -7.30
CA GLN A 582 31.79 -9.75 -7.40
C GLN A 582 32.55 -9.79 -6.07
N LYS A 583 32.60 -8.65 -5.37
CA LYS A 583 33.21 -8.56 -4.04
C LYS A 583 32.51 -9.50 -3.07
N GLN A 584 31.16 -9.50 -3.02
CA GLN A 584 30.39 -10.33 -2.11
C GLN A 584 30.40 -11.83 -2.50
N MET A 585 30.52 -12.16 -3.77
CA MET A 585 30.68 -13.55 -4.22
C MET A 585 32.00 -14.17 -3.73
N LYS A 586 33.08 -13.38 -3.64
CA LYS A 586 34.40 -13.81 -3.15
C LYS A 586 34.48 -13.90 -1.63
N THR A 587 33.62 -13.22 -0.87
CA THR A 587 33.61 -13.35 0.58
C THR A 587 33.31 -14.79 0.95
N LYS A 588 34.12 -15.39 1.81
CA LYS A 588 33.80 -16.71 2.38
C LYS A 588 32.40 -16.61 2.98
N ARG A 589 31.65 -17.71 2.92
CA ARG A 589 30.39 -17.83 3.67
C ARG A 589 30.71 -17.33 5.06
N THR A 590 30.09 -16.27 5.55
CA THR A 590 30.28 -15.86 6.91
C THR A 590 30.05 -17.10 7.75
N SER A 591 31.17 -17.66 8.23
CA SER A 591 31.08 -18.54 9.37
C SER A 591 30.31 -17.68 10.34
N LYS A 592 29.11 -18.10 10.67
CA LYS A 592 28.24 -17.46 11.66
C LYS A 592 28.96 -16.38 12.43
N ASP A 593 28.37 -15.24 12.65
CA ASP A 593 28.44 -14.66 13.97
C ASP A 593 28.00 -15.81 14.86
N ALA A 594 28.96 -16.55 15.40
CA ALA A 594 28.70 -17.72 16.20
C ALA A 594 27.98 -17.14 17.42
N ILE A 595 26.69 -17.43 17.52
CA ILE A 595 25.95 -17.05 18.70
C ILE A 595 26.54 -17.88 19.80
N TYR A 596 27.11 -17.22 20.79
CA TYR A 596 27.64 -17.87 21.97
C TYR A 596 26.71 -17.63 23.13
N ILE A 597 26.45 -18.66 23.89
CA ILE A 597 25.85 -18.55 25.21
C ILE A 597 26.98 -18.92 26.18
N GLY A 598 27.57 -17.88 26.80
CA GLY A 598 28.87 -18.03 27.46
C GLY A 598 29.93 -18.48 26.45
N ASP A 599 30.68 -19.54 26.77
CA ASP A 599 31.68 -20.13 25.88
C ASP A 599 31.12 -21.16 24.88
N THR A 600 29.81 -21.41 24.88
CA THR A 600 29.20 -22.46 24.05
C THR A 600 28.66 -21.91 22.74
N GLU A 601 29.20 -22.40 21.62
CA GLU A 601 28.71 -22.04 20.27
C GLU A 601 27.34 -22.66 19.98
N VAL A 602 26.38 -21.77 19.63
CA VAL A 602 25.06 -22.18 19.17
C VAL A 602 25.08 -22.39 17.65
N LYS A 603 24.65 -23.56 17.21
CA LYS A 603 24.52 -23.93 15.78
C LYS A 603 23.05 -23.96 15.37
N ASN A 604 22.77 -23.59 14.12
CA ASN A 604 21.44 -23.71 13.55
C ASN A 604 21.41 -24.85 12.52
N GLY A 605 20.56 -25.84 12.73
CA GLY A 605 20.43 -27.02 11.90
C GLY A 605 19.02 -27.18 11.31
N LYS A 606 18.79 -28.30 10.62
CA LYS A 606 17.49 -28.64 9.99
C LYS A 606 16.31 -28.60 10.97
N TYR A 607 16.57 -28.83 12.25
CA TYR A 607 15.55 -28.90 13.32
C TYR A 607 15.59 -27.68 14.26
N GLY A 608 16.29 -26.59 13.88
CA GLY A 608 16.42 -25.36 14.65
C GLY A 608 17.75 -25.24 15.38
N TYR A 609 17.81 -24.36 16.39
CA TYR A 609 19.03 -24.09 17.16
C TYR A 609 19.44 -25.28 18.02
N TYR A 610 20.72 -25.58 18.04
CA TYR A 610 21.33 -26.63 18.89
C TYR A 610 22.75 -26.25 19.29
N ILE A 611 23.24 -26.85 20.36
CA ILE A 611 24.62 -26.78 20.82
C ILE A 611 25.25 -28.17 20.68
N HIS A 612 26.57 -28.19 20.44
CA HIS A 612 27.36 -29.41 20.34
C HIS A 612 28.35 -29.45 21.50
N ILE A 613 28.18 -30.40 22.41
CA ILE A 613 29.04 -30.57 23.59
C ILE A 613 29.36 -32.07 23.73
N LYS A 614 30.67 -32.41 23.91
CA LYS A 614 31.16 -33.76 24.14
C LYS A 614 30.54 -34.80 23.16
N ASP A 615 30.66 -34.50 21.86
CA ASP A 615 30.17 -35.31 20.73
C ASP A 615 28.65 -35.57 20.69
N LYS A 616 27.86 -34.78 21.42
CA LYS A 616 26.40 -34.83 21.39
C LYS A 616 25.80 -33.50 21.01
N ASN A 617 24.68 -33.57 20.29
CA ASN A 617 23.90 -32.41 19.91
C ASN A 617 22.71 -32.26 20.87
N TYR A 618 22.53 -31.07 21.44
CA TYR A 618 21.43 -30.72 22.32
C TYR A 618 20.58 -29.64 21.64
N GLY A 619 19.30 -29.92 21.38
CA GLY A 619 18.38 -29.02 20.68
C GLY A 619 17.88 -27.91 21.60
N LEU A 620 18.22 -26.64 21.30
CA LEU A 620 17.76 -25.47 22.05
C LEU A 620 16.30 -25.12 21.76
N THR A 621 15.81 -25.41 20.55
CA THR A 621 14.46 -25.03 20.13
C THR A 621 13.34 -25.53 21.06
N ASN A 622 13.47 -26.78 21.55
CA ASN A 622 12.49 -27.32 22.48
C ASN A 622 12.64 -26.72 23.88
N TYR A 623 13.85 -26.45 24.30
CA TYR A 623 14.15 -25.78 25.59
C TYR A 623 13.58 -24.38 25.61
N MET A 624 13.81 -23.59 24.56
CA MET A 624 13.27 -22.23 24.40
C MET A 624 11.73 -22.21 24.46
N LYS A 625 11.08 -23.17 23.80
CA LYS A 625 9.62 -23.32 23.88
C LYS A 625 9.12 -23.65 25.27
N ALA A 626 9.81 -24.56 25.94
CA ALA A 626 9.44 -25.04 27.28
C ALA A 626 9.63 -23.92 28.35
N THR A 627 10.70 -23.15 28.23
CA THR A 627 11.03 -22.06 29.19
C THR A 627 10.43 -20.72 28.80
N LYS A 628 9.88 -20.58 27.58
CA LYS A 628 9.41 -19.34 26.98
C LYS A 628 10.49 -18.26 26.82
N LYS A 629 11.77 -18.65 26.85
CA LYS A 629 12.91 -17.76 26.65
C LYS A 629 13.25 -17.62 25.17
N LYS A 630 13.69 -16.42 24.76
CA LYS A 630 14.29 -16.20 23.45
C LYS A 630 15.78 -16.62 23.48
N LEU A 631 16.40 -16.69 22.30
CA LEU A 631 17.78 -17.14 22.16
C LEU A 631 18.79 -16.20 22.86
N ASP A 632 18.53 -14.90 22.82
CA ASP A 632 19.29 -13.84 23.47
C ASP A 632 19.10 -13.76 24.99
N GLU A 633 18.09 -14.44 25.52
CA GLU A 633 17.76 -14.54 26.94
C GLU A 633 18.36 -15.79 27.60
N LEU A 634 18.97 -16.68 26.81
CA LEU A 634 19.56 -17.91 27.33
C LEU A 634 20.91 -17.64 28.00
N THR A 635 21.13 -18.29 29.14
CA THR A 635 22.33 -18.19 29.94
C THR A 635 23.13 -19.51 29.94
N GLU A 636 24.35 -19.50 30.47
CA GLU A 636 25.13 -20.72 30.68
C GLU A 636 24.42 -21.71 31.61
N GLU A 637 23.67 -21.23 32.58
CA GLU A 637 22.88 -22.07 33.49
C GLU A 637 21.78 -22.83 32.72
N ASP A 638 21.14 -22.18 31.73
CA ASP A 638 20.19 -22.84 30.84
C ASP A 638 20.84 -23.99 30.06
N ILE A 639 22.08 -23.76 29.59
CA ILE A 639 22.86 -24.83 28.93
C ILE A 639 23.16 -25.96 29.88
N GLN A 640 23.62 -25.65 31.10
CA GLN A 640 23.92 -26.67 32.11
C GLN A 640 22.66 -27.49 32.48
N GLN A 641 21.50 -26.87 32.51
CA GLN A 641 20.22 -27.59 32.68
C GLN A 641 19.89 -28.47 31.47
N LEU A 642 20.05 -27.97 30.26
CA LEU A 642 19.71 -28.71 29.04
C LEU A 642 20.57 -29.94 28.83
N ILE A 643 21.89 -29.85 29.09
CA ILE A 643 22.83 -30.99 28.87
C ILE A 643 22.64 -32.11 29.83
N GLN A 644 21.89 -31.93 30.93
CA GLN A 644 21.51 -33.02 31.82
C GLN A 644 20.57 -34.03 31.16
N TYR A 645 19.92 -33.65 30.07
CA TYR A 645 18.97 -34.54 29.36
C TYR A 645 19.59 -35.13 28.09
N PRO A 646 19.31 -36.41 27.79
CA PRO A 646 18.48 -37.38 28.54
C PRO A 646 19.14 -37.78 29.85
N LYS A 647 18.37 -37.78 30.97
CA LYS A 647 18.82 -38.19 32.30
C LYS A 647 18.20 -39.55 32.66
N CYS A 648 19.02 -40.56 32.88
CA CYS A 648 18.56 -41.82 33.42
C CYS A 648 18.37 -41.68 34.95
N VAL A 649 17.13 -41.87 35.42
CA VAL A 649 16.80 -41.75 36.85
C VAL A 649 16.89 -43.08 37.57
N GLY A 650 16.79 -44.17 36.84
CA GLY A 650 16.86 -45.51 37.37
C GLY A 650 16.25 -46.56 36.44
N LYS A 651 16.07 -47.79 36.95
CA LYS A 651 15.48 -48.87 36.19
C LYS A 651 14.21 -49.39 36.86
N HIS A 652 13.20 -49.70 36.05
CA HIS A 652 12.02 -50.43 36.47
C HIS A 652 11.85 -51.66 35.57
N LYS A 653 11.65 -52.84 36.18
CA LYS A 653 11.56 -54.13 35.46
C LYS A 653 12.65 -54.32 34.39
N GLY A 654 13.91 -54.00 34.78
CA GLY A 654 15.08 -54.15 33.91
C GLY A 654 15.26 -53.14 32.79
N LYS A 655 14.35 -52.18 32.64
CA LYS A 655 14.39 -51.12 31.60
C LYS A 655 14.64 -49.76 32.20
N ASP A 656 15.41 -48.91 31.49
CA ASP A 656 15.78 -47.58 31.93
C ASP A 656 14.57 -46.62 31.90
N ILE A 657 14.44 -45.77 32.92
CA ILE A 657 13.55 -44.63 32.98
C ILE A 657 14.36 -43.38 32.64
N LEU A 658 14.04 -42.77 31.51
CA LEU A 658 14.74 -41.59 30.99
C LEU A 658 13.86 -40.33 31.10
N LEU A 659 14.45 -39.27 31.60
CA LEU A 659 13.86 -37.91 31.48
C LEU A 659 14.43 -37.22 30.25
N LEU A 660 13.56 -36.62 29.44
CA LEU A 660 13.91 -35.91 28.22
C LEU A 660 13.31 -34.50 28.23
N MET A 661 13.95 -33.59 27.53
CA MET A 661 13.43 -32.24 27.32
C MET A 661 12.61 -32.17 26.03
N GLY A 662 11.34 -31.86 26.12
CA GLY A 662 10.43 -31.64 25.00
C GLY A 662 9.96 -30.21 24.88
N MET A 663 9.15 -29.92 23.86
CA MET A 663 8.63 -28.57 23.59
C MET A 663 7.63 -28.07 24.66
N TYR A 664 7.09 -28.94 25.49
CA TYR A 664 6.16 -28.62 26.59
C TYR A 664 6.80 -28.76 27.98
N GLY A 665 8.12 -29.01 28.06
CA GLY A 665 8.86 -29.23 29.28
C GLY A 665 9.44 -30.64 29.35
N ILE A 666 9.81 -31.06 30.57
CA ILE A 666 10.41 -32.36 30.82
C ILE A 666 9.33 -33.43 30.77
N TYR A 667 9.64 -34.58 30.12
CA TYR A 667 8.78 -35.75 30.10
C TYR A 667 9.59 -37.02 30.36
N MET A 668 8.92 -38.04 30.82
CA MET A 668 9.54 -39.36 31.06
C MET A 668 9.32 -40.26 29.84
N LYS A 669 10.38 -40.98 29.45
CA LYS A 669 10.30 -42.07 28.47
C LYS A 669 10.62 -43.40 29.17
N TYR A 670 9.68 -44.35 29.03
CA TYR A 670 9.83 -45.70 29.52
C TYR A 670 9.21 -46.71 28.53
N ASN A 671 9.97 -47.77 28.16
CA ASN A 671 9.50 -48.81 27.23
C ASN A 671 8.86 -48.23 25.95
N ASP A 672 9.53 -47.24 25.30
CA ASP A 672 9.12 -46.51 24.11
C ASP A 672 7.82 -45.70 24.24
N LYS A 673 7.25 -45.60 25.44
CA LYS A 673 6.11 -44.69 25.72
C LYS A 673 6.58 -43.46 26.45
N ASN A 674 5.92 -42.34 26.12
CA ASN A 674 6.16 -41.02 26.72
C ASN A 674 5.08 -40.73 27.76
N TYR A 675 5.49 -40.23 28.93
CA TYR A 675 4.61 -39.91 30.06
C TYR A 675 4.82 -38.46 30.47
N ARG A 676 3.74 -37.75 30.72
CA ARG A 676 3.77 -36.38 31.24
C ARG A 676 4.04 -36.43 32.74
N ILE A 677 4.99 -35.60 33.20
CA ILE A 677 5.42 -35.54 34.59
C ILE A 677 5.20 -34.16 35.24
N ASP A 678 4.55 -33.25 34.54
CA ASP A 678 4.25 -31.88 34.98
C ASP A 678 3.39 -31.82 36.28
N LYS A 679 2.69 -32.89 36.63
CA LYS A 679 1.89 -33.00 37.83
C LYS A 679 2.61 -33.60 39.03
N LEU A 680 3.83 -34.07 38.85
CA LEU A 680 4.61 -34.68 39.93
C LEU A 680 5.29 -33.62 40.79
N ARG A 681 5.23 -33.76 42.10
CA ARG A 681 5.91 -32.86 43.05
C ARG A 681 7.44 -32.97 42.99
N ASN A 682 7.96 -34.11 42.62
CA ASN A 682 9.39 -34.36 42.38
C ASN A 682 9.58 -35.41 41.26
N HIS A 683 10.78 -35.54 40.76
CA HIS A 683 11.15 -36.48 39.71
C HIS A 683 12.00 -37.64 40.27
N SER A 684 11.70 -38.11 41.49
CA SER A 684 12.33 -39.28 42.06
C SER A 684 11.89 -40.59 41.34
N LEU A 685 12.72 -41.62 41.40
CA LEU A 685 12.42 -42.89 40.77
C LEU A 685 11.06 -43.45 41.22
N GLU A 686 10.77 -43.34 42.49
CA GLU A 686 9.51 -43.83 43.09
C GLU A 686 8.30 -43.08 42.53
N SER A 687 8.38 -41.72 42.45
CA SER A 687 7.30 -40.90 41.90
C SER A 687 7.08 -41.14 40.41
N LEU A 688 8.14 -41.43 39.64
CA LEU A 688 8.04 -41.71 38.21
C LEU A 688 7.43 -43.10 37.93
N ILE A 689 7.71 -44.07 38.78
CA ILE A 689 7.13 -45.43 38.67
C ILE A 689 5.61 -45.41 38.85
N THR A 690 5.04 -44.44 39.58
CA THR A 690 3.58 -44.35 39.77
C THR A 690 2.83 -44.01 38.48
N LEU A 691 3.52 -43.52 37.43
CA LEU A 691 2.96 -43.21 36.14
C LEU A 691 3.00 -44.33 35.11
N ILE A 692 3.72 -45.44 35.44
CA ILE A 692 3.91 -46.60 34.58
C ILE A 692 2.86 -47.67 34.89
#